data_9ed0e7cadb523197906e88619d85c0cf
#
_entry.id   9ed0e7cadb523197906e88619d85c0cf
#
_cell.length_a   1.000
_cell.length_b   1.000
_cell.length_c   1.000
_cell.angle_alpha   90.00
_cell.angle_beta   90.00
_cell.angle_gamma   90.00
#
_symmetry.space_group_name_H-M   'P 1'
#
loop_
_entity.id
_entity.type
_entity.pdbx_description
1 polymer ?
#
loop_
_entity_poly.entity_id
_entity_poly.type
_entity_poly.pdbx_seq_one_letter_code
_entity_poly.pdbx_strand_id
1 'polypeptide(L)'
;MPIVQLPDGKKVTYENAVTGLDIAKDISISLSKKALALQVNGEYKDLDTKITEDSEIKIITLDDDYALELLRHDAAHVCAMAVQELFPGTQVTIGPVIENGFYYDFAREEPFTEEDLIKIEKRMTEIVDRDEKTTREVWERKKAIEHFKSIGENYKAELIDSIPGKEEISIYFHGKWHDLCRGPHLPSIGRIGKAFKLMKVAGAYWRGDSNNVMLQRIYGTCWKTKKDLDEYLHNLEEAEKRDHRKLGKTMDLFHFQEESPGAVFWHQKGWALFQTLVEFMRQKQLEAGYKEVNTPEIIDRALWEKSGHWEKFHDYMYTTVTPDERTFAIKPMNCPGHCQIYNQGLKSYKDLPLKLSEFGKVHRYEPSGSLHGLMRVRSFTQDDAHIFCTEEQITEESVKVTKLILDIYKAFGFENISLKYADRPEKRVGDDSVWDKSEQALLEAIKASNVEYTINKGEGAFYGPKIEFVLRDAIGRDWQCGTLQVDLNLPGRLGATYIDKEGKKKIPVMLHRALFGSLERFTGILLEHYAGKLPFWLSPVQVGILPINDEHHDYAKEILKQLEKKGIRTIIDLRNEKINYKIREHSLEKIPVLMICGTKEIQDKTITLRRLGKEEQQTAKLDEIISSLSQESQAPKI
;
A
#
# COMPACT_ATOMS: atom_id res chain seq x y z
N MET A 1 13.21 -0.51 -48.93
CA MET A 1 14.44 -0.86 -48.17
C MET A 1 14.33 -0.19 -46.82
N PRO A 2 13.82 -0.87 -45.80
CA PRO A 2 13.71 -0.26 -44.45
C PRO A 2 15.09 -0.09 -43.82
N ILE A 3 15.27 1.05 -43.12
CA ILE A 3 16.44 1.33 -42.29
C ILE A 3 16.04 1.06 -40.83
N VAL A 4 16.69 0.09 -40.22
CA VAL A 4 16.45 -0.27 -38.80
C VAL A 4 17.52 0.42 -37.93
N GLN A 5 17.09 1.23 -36.98
CA GLN A 5 17.96 1.82 -35.99
C GLN A 5 17.86 1.03 -34.68
N LEU A 6 19.00 0.53 -34.20
CA LEU A 6 19.11 -0.22 -32.95
C LEU A 6 19.33 0.71 -31.74
N PRO A 7 19.15 0.26 -30.49
CA PRO A 7 19.29 1.08 -29.29
C PRO A 7 20.67 1.69 -29.09
N ASP A 8 21.71 1.08 -29.66
CA ASP A 8 23.09 1.59 -29.64
C ASP A 8 23.35 2.68 -30.71
N GLY A 9 22.32 3.06 -31.47
CA GLY A 9 22.37 4.04 -32.56
C GLY A 9 22.85 3.49 -33.90
N LYS A 10 23.20 2.20 -33.98
CA LYS A 10 23.59 1.55 -35.23
C LYS A 10 22.42 1.45 -36.20
N LYS A 11 22.65 1.83 -37.46
CA LYS A 11 21.65 1.73 -38.55
C LYS A 11 22.00 0.60 -39.48
N VAL A 12 21.01 -0.25 -39.78
CA VAL A 12 21.14 -1.37 -40.70
C VAL A 12 20.08 -1.24 -41.79
N THR A 13 20.49 -1.33 -43.04
CA THR A 13 19.56 -1.27 -44.21
C THR A 13 19.27 -2.69 -44.70
N TYR A 14 18.01 -3.02 -44.88
CA TYR A 14 17.56 -4.29 -45.40
C TYR A 14 16.98 -4.12 -46.81
N GLU A 15 17.31 -5.04 -47.71
CA GLU A 15 16.81 -4.99 -49.11
C GLU A 15 15.30 -5.22 -49.21
N ASN A 16 14.76 -6.07 -48.30
CA ASN A 16 13.35 -6.42 -48.24
C ASN A 16 12.79 -6.19 -46.82
N ALA A 17 11.48 -6.36 -46.67
CA ALA A 17 10.84 -6.39 -45.35
C ALA A 17 11.52 -7.45 -44.46
N VAL A 18 11.85 -7.09 -43.23
CA VAL A 18 12.59 -7.94 -42.28
C VAL A 18 11.75 -8.13 -41.01
N THR A 19 11.88 -9.29 -40.36
CA THR A 19 11.21 -9.54 -39.07
C THR A 19 12.13 -9.26 -37.88
N GLY A 20 11.56 -9.07 -36.69
CA GLY A 20 12.35 -8.94 -35.46
C GLY A 20 13.24 -10.15 -35.19
N LEU A 21 12.78 -11.36 -35.57
CA LEU A 21 13.57 -12.58 -35.45
C LEU A 21 14.80 -12.58 -36.39
N ASP A 22 14.64 -12.07 -37.61
CA ASP A 22 15.75 -11.97 -38.56
C ASP A 22 16.77 -10.94 -38.10
N ILE A 23 16.30 -9.77 -37.62
CA ILE A 23 17.16 -8.74 -37.00
C ILE A 23 17.93 -9.33 -35.82
N ALA A 24 17.26 -10.09 -34.96
CA ALA A 24 17.91 -10.72 -33.78
C ALA A 24 18.98 -11.75 -34.21
N LYS A 25 18.75 -12.52 -35.29
CA LYS A 25 19.74 -13.46 -35.87
C LYS A 25 20.95 -12.75 -36.46
N ASP A 26 20.73 -11.64 -37.16
CA ASP A 26 21.79 -10.85 -37.76
C ASP A 26 22.68 -10.20 -36.68
N ILE A 27 22.11 -9.84 -35.53
CA ILE A 27 22.90 -9.35 -34.37
C ILE A 27 23.67 -10.51 -33.74
N SER A 28 23.00 -11.59 -33.38
CA SER A 28 23.62 -12.81 -32.88
C SER A 28 22.63 -13.99 -32.78
N ILE A 29 23.13 -15.22 -32.95
CA ILE A 29 22.36 -16.47 -32.74
C ILE A 29 21.90 -16.55 -31.24
N SER A 30 22.71 -16.06 -30.31
CA SER A 30 22.34 -16.05 -28.91
C SER A 30 21.13 -15.15 -28.64
N LEU A 31 21.09 -13.94 -29.22
CA LEU A 31 19.99 -13.02 -29.10
C LEU A 31 18.69 -13.58 -29.71
N SER A 32 18.77 -14.19 -30.91
CA SER A 32 17.59 -14.78 -31.56
C SER A 32 16.93 -15.88 -30.71
N LYS A 33 17.74 -16.63 -29.94
CA LYS A 33 17.23 -17.65 -29.01
C LYS A 33 16.59 -17.04 -27.75
N LYS A 34 16.96 -15.82 -27.35
CA LYS A 34 16.43 -15.11 -26.17
C LYS A 34 15.32 -14.14 -26.50
N ALA A 35 15.15 -13.80 -27.79
CA ALA A 35 14.15 -12.83 -28.22
C ALA A 35 12.71 -13.32 -27.94
N LEU A 36 11.90 -12.45 -27.34
CA LEU A 36 10.52 -12.70 -26.94
C LEU A 36 9.53 -11.88 -27.75
N ALA A 37 9.83 -10.61 -28.00
CA ALA A 37 8.99 -9.67 -28.73
C ALA A 37 9.86 -8.58 -29.37
N LEU A 38 9.21 -7.65 -30.05
CA LEU A 38 9.82 -6.53 -30.73
C LEU A 38 9.19 -5.22 -30.24
N GLN A 39 9.99 -4.19 -30.03
CA GLN A 39 9.48 -2.82 -29.87
C GLN A 39 9.83 -2.04 -31.13
N VAL A 40 8.81 -1.46 -31.79
CA VAL A 40 8.92 -0.68 -33.03
C VAL A 40 8.43 0.73 -32.75
N ASN A 41 9.29 1.72 -32.87
CA ASN A 41 8.95 3.13 -32.63
C ASN A 41 8.21 3.35 -31.28
N GLY A 42 8.59 2.60 -30.22
CA GLY A 42 7.99 2.64 -28.90
C GLY A 42 6.79 1.69 -28.68
N GLU A 43 6.20 1.10 -29.73
CA GLU A 43 5.10 0.14 -29.62
C GLU A 43 5.60 -1.31 -29.58
N TYR A 44 5.01 -2.14 -28.70
CA TYR A 44 5.33 -3.56 -28.62
C TYR A 44 4.57 -4.36 -29.69
N LYS A 45 5.30 -5.25 -30.37
CA LYS A 45 4.81 -6.08 -31.49
C LYS A 45 5.32 -7.52 -31.34
N ASP A 46 4.66 -8.46 -32.05
CA ASP A 46 5.14 -9.83 -32.17
C ASP A 46 6.51 -9.89 -32.84
N LEU A 47 7.34 -10.85 -32.46
CA LEU A 47 8.70 -10.99 -32.98
C LEU A 47 8.75 -11.24 -34.48
N ASP A 48 7.70 -11.81 -35.07
CA ASP A 48 7.56 -12.09 -36.51
C ASP A 48 6.91 -10.94 -37.30
N THR A 49 6.62 -9.80 -36.63
CA THR A 49 6.10 -8.60 -37.31
C THR A 49 7.07 -8.14 -38.40
N LYS A 50 6.55 -7.91 -39.60
CA LYS A 50 7.33 -7.41 -40.73
C LYS A 50 7.53 -5.91 -40.64
N ILE A 51 8.78 -5.50 -40.69
CA ILE A 51 9.21 -4.10 -40.73
C ILE A 51 9.40 -3.74 -42.21
N THR A 52 8.59 -2.79 -42.67
CA THR A 52 8.56 -2.34 -44.09
C THR A 52 9.06 -0.93 -44.27
N GLU A 53 9.14 -0.15 -43.18
CA GLU A 53 9.50 1.26 -43.15
C GLU A 53 10.65 1.52 -42.18
N ASP A 54 11.28 2.67 -42.32
CA ASP A 54 12.34 3.12 -41.40
C ASP A 54 11.82 3.16 -39.97
N SER A 55 12.50 2.48 -39.04
CA SER A 55 11.99 2.29 -37.69
C SER A 55 13.10 2.16 -36.66
N GLU A 56 12.82 2.68 -35.45
CA GLU A 56 13.62 2.37 -34.26
C GLU A 56 13.15 1.04 -33.67
N ILE A 57 14.11 0.13 -33.46
CA ILE A 57 13.82 -1.26 -33.09
C ILE A 57 14.58 -1.64 -31.83
N LYS A 58 13.86 -2.24 -30.86
CA LYS A 58 14.47 -2.92 -29.72
C LYS A 58 13.96 -4.35 -29.63
N ILE A 59 14.87 -5.32 -29.55
CA ILE A 59 14.52 -6.73 -29.28
C ILE A 59 14.28 -6.88 -27.77
N ILE A 60 13.12 -7.39 -27.41
CA ILE A 60 12.74 -7.66 -26.03
C ILE A 60 13.19 -9.06 -25.62
N THR A 61 13.85 -9.14 -24.48
CA THR A 61 14.32 -10.39 -23.86
C THR A 61 13.82 -10.50 -22.41
N LEU A 62 14.12 -11.60 -21.71
CA LEU A 62 13.74 -11.76 -20.30
C LEU A 62 14.33 -10.69 -19.36
N ASP A 63 15.40 -10.01 -19.78
CA ASP A 63 16.05 -8.97 -18.98
C ASP A 63 15.26 -7.63 -19.02
N ASP A 64 14.36 -7.47 -19.98
CA ASP A 64 13.52 -6.28 -20.12
C ASP A 64 12.30 -6.31 -19.17
N ASP A 65 11.84 -5.12 -18.75
CA ASP A 65 10.69 -5.00 -17.83
C ASP A 65 9.40 -5.55 -18.46
N TYR A 66 9.18 -5.28 -19.75
CA TYR A 66 8.00 -5.73 -20.49
C TYR A 66 7.88 -7.26 -20.61
N ALA A 67 9.00 -7.99 -20.47
CA ALA A 67 8.98 -9.44 -20.57
C ALA A 67 8.03 -10.11 -19.56
N LEU A 68 7.92 -9.57 -18.35
CA LEU A 68 7.06 -10.12 -17.32
C LEU A 68 5.57 -9.97 -17.65
N GLU A 69 5.18 -8.84 -18.25
CA GLU A 69 3.83 -8.63 -18.75
C GLU A 69 3.48 -9.63 -19.86
N LEU A 70 4.41 -9.84 -20.78
CA LEU A 70 4.26 -10.80 -21.89
C LEU A 70 4.12 -12.25 -21.38
N LEU A 71 4.96 -12.66 -20.41
CA LEU A 71 4.85 -13.98 -19.78
C LEU A 71 3.49 -14.19 -19.09
N ARG A 72 2.99 -13.18 -18.40
CA ARG A 72 1.68 -13.21 -17.70
C ARG A 72 0.53 -13.29 -18.69
N HIS A 73 0.63 -12.57 -19.81
CA HIS A 73 -0.38 -12.59 -20.87
C HIS A 73 -0.51 -13.98 -21.49
N ASP A 74 0.61 -14.58 -21.88
CA ASP A 74 0.62 -15.93 -22.44
C ASP A 74 0.22 -16.99 -21.41
N ALA A 75 0.57 -16.81 -20.13
CA ALA A 75 0.13 -17.71 -19.07
C ALA A 75 -1.41 -17.66 -18.88
N ALA A 76 -2.06 -16.49 -19.10
CA ALA A 76 -3.51 -16.39 -19.12
C ALA A 76 -4.14 -17.22 -20.27
N HIS A 77 -3.56 -17.16 -21.48
CA HIS A 77 -4.00 -17.98 -22.60
C HIS A 77 -3.80 -19.48 -22.33
N VAL A 78 -2.65 -19.89 -21.78
CA VAL A 78 -2.40 -21.29 -21.40
C VAL A 78 -3.36 -21.76 -20.31
N CYS A 79 -3.76 -20.89 -19.38
CA CYS A 79 -4.82 -21.20 -18.41
C CYS A 79 -6.16 -21.46 -19.13
N ALA A 80 -6.53 -20.62 -20.10
CA ALA A 80 -7.76 -20.80 -20.88
C ALA A 80 -7.74 -22.11 -21.70
N MET A 81 -6.61 -22.41 -22.35
CA MET A 81 -6.40 -23.69 -23.05
C MET A 81 -6.59 -24.88 -22.11
N ALA A 82 -5.94 -24.85 -20.95
CA ALA A 82 -6.00 -25.94 -19.97
C ALA A 82 -7.42 -26.16 -19.44
N VAL A 83 -8.15 -25.06 -19.18
CA VAL A 83 -9.55 -25.13 -18.76
C VAL A 83 -10.41 -25.76 -19.84
N GLN A 84 -10.31 -25.33 -21.09
CA GLN A 84 -11.13 -25.89 -22.19
C GLN A 84 -10.77 -27.33 -22.51
N GLU A 85 -9.50 -27.76 -22.39
CA GLU A 85 -9.11 -29.16 -22.56
C GLU A 85 -9.66 -30.07 -21.45
N LEU A 86 -9.74 -29.59 -20.19
CA LEU A 86 -10.22 -30.37 -19.05
C LEU A 86 -11.74 -30.31 -18.86
N PHE A 87 -12.35 -29.20 -19.26
CA PHE A 87 -13.76 -28.91 -19.06
C PHE A 87 -14.41 -28.44 -20.37
N PRO A 88 -14.65 -29.38 -21.31
CA PRO A 88 -15.26 -29.06 -22.60
C PRO A 88 -16.59 -28.33 -22.43
N GLY A 89 -16.85 -27.35 -23.29
CA GLY A 89 -18.05 -26.51 -23.23
C GLY A 89 -17.93 -25.28 -22.32
N THR A 90 -16.85 -25.12 -21.56
CA THR A 90 -16.56 -23.88 -20.85
C THR A 90 -16.20 -22.77 -21.84
N GLN A 91 -16.95 -21.66 -21.81
CA GLN A 91 -16.67 -20.50 -22.66
C GLN A 91 -15.62 -19.61 -22.02
N VAL A 92 -14.71 -19.12 -22.84
CA VAL A 92 -13.66 -18.17 -22.41
C VAL A 92 -14.11 -16.74 -22.71
N THR A 93 -13.74 -15.79 -21.84
CA THR A 93 -14.16 -14.38 -22.01
C THR A 93 -12.95 -13.46 -22.16
N ILE A 94 -12.42 -12.94 -21.06
CA ILE A 94 -11.24 -12.05 -21.04
C ILE A 94 -10.21 -12.52 -20.02
N GLY A 95 -8.92 -12.30 -20.34
CA GLY A 95 -7.78 -12.68 -19.51
C GLY A 95 -6.71 -11.61 -19.45
N PRO A 96 -6.94 -10.45 -18.81
CA PRO A 96 -5.95 -9.39 -18.73
C PRO A 96 -4.83 -9.70 -17.72
N VAL A 97 -3.69 -9.10 -17.96
CA VAL A 97 -2.58 -9.01 -17.02
C VAL A 97 -2.94 -8.04 -15.90
N ILE A 98 -2.51 -8.35 -14.70
CA ILE A 98 -2.60 -7.49 -13.51
C ILE A 98 -1.21 -7.36 -12.88
N GLU A 99 -1.04 -6.45 -11.92
CA GLU A 99 0.26 -6.05 -11.33
C GLU A 99 1.18 -7.25 -10.99
N ASN A 100 0.66 -8.29 -10.32
CA ASN A 100 1.46 -9.45 -9.90
C ASN A 100 0.98 -10.78 -10.51
N GLY A 101 0.32 -10.74 -11.67
CA GLY A 101 -0.18 -11.94 -12.31
C GLY A 101 -1.14 -11.67 -13.45
N PHE A 102 -2.14 -12.53 -13.54
CA PHE A 102 -3.22 -12.45 -14.51
C PHE A 102 -4.50 -13.00 -13.90
N TYR A 103 -5.61 -12.78 -14.56
CA TYR A 103 -6.81 -13.58 -14.34
C TYR A 103 -7.42 -13.98 -15.69
N TYR A 104 -8.30 -14.96 -15.67
CA TYR A 104 -9.14 -15.29 -16.81
C TYR A 104 -10.57 -15.59 -16.34
N ASP A 105 -11.57 -15.04 -17.06
CA ASP A 105 -12.99 -15.20 -16.75
C ASP A 105 -13.61 -16.29 -17.63
N PHE A 106 -14.35 -17.18 -17.01
CA PHE A 106 -14.98 -18.36 -17.62
C PHE A 106 -16.47 -18.37 -17.37
N ALA A 107 -17.26 -18.68 -18.41
CA ALA A 107 -18.67 -19.01 -18.27
C ALA A 107 -18.82 -20.54 -18.21
N ARG A 108 -19.18 -21.04 -17.02
CA ARG A 108 -19.39 -22.45 -16.73
C ARG A 108 -20.47 -22.59 -15.66
N GLU A 109 -21.34 -23.59 -15.78
CA GLU A 109 -22.43 -23.85 -14.83
C GLU A 109 -21.90 -24.36 -13.48
N GLU A 110 -21.00 -25.35 -13.50
CA GLU A 110 -20.40 -25.91 -12.30
C GLU A 110 -19.24 -25.03 -11.78
N PRO A 111 -19.19 -24.73 -10.47
CA PRO A 111 -18.08 -23.96 -9.89
C PRO A 111 -16.75 -24.71 -9.96
N PHE A 112 -15.66 -23.98 -10.23
CA PHE A 112 -14.31 -24.52 -10.04
C PHE A 112 -14.00 -24.70 -8.56
N THR A 113 -13.35 -25.83 -8.27
CA THR A 113 -12.87 -26.17 -6.92
C THR A 113 -11.35 -25.94 -6.80
N GLU A 114 -10.81 -25.98 -5.57
CA GLU A 114 -9.35 -25.94 -5.36
C GLU A 114 -8.64 -27.14 -6.02
N GLU A 115 -9.29 -28.32 -6.04
CA GLU A 115 -8.76 -29.50 -6.72
C GLU A 115 -8.69 -29.29 -8.25
N ASP A 116 -9.64 -28.57 -8.82
CA ASP A 116 -9.62 -28.24 -10.23
C ASP A 116 -8.47 -27.29 -10.58
N LEU A 117 -8.13 -26.33 -9.72
CA LEU A 117 -6.95 -25.48 -9.91
C LEU A 117 -5.67 -26.31 -10.02
N ILE A 118 -5.52 -27.34 -9.20
CA ILE A 118 -4.35 -28.25 -9.23
C ILE A 118 -4.30 -29.01 -10.58
N LYS A 119 -5.45 -29.50 -11.06
CA LYS A 119 -5.54 -30.21 -12.35
C LYS A 119 -5.25 -29.26 -13.52
N ILE A 120 -5.79 -28.03 -13.47
CA ILE A 120 -5.56 -27.01 -14.50
C ILE A 120 -4.08 -26.64 -14.55
N GLU A 121 -3.45 -26.36 -13.41
CA GLU A 121 -2.02 -26.03 -13.32
C GLU A 121 -1.11 -27.14 -13.88
N LYS A 122 -1.44 -28.39 -13.58
CA LYS A 122 -0.75 -29.54 -14.18
C LYS A 122 -0.93 -29.57 -15.70
N ARG A 123 -2.15 -29.33 -16.20
CA ARG A 123 -2.43 -29.29 -17.63
C ARG A 123 -1.71 -28.10 -18.31
N MET A 124 -1.65 -26.94 -17.66
CA MET A 124 -0.85 -25.81 -18.14
C MET A 124 0.62 -26.19 -18.34
N THR A 125 1.19 -26.93 -17.38
CA THR A 125 2.57 -27.45 -17.50
C THR A 125 2.73 -28.37 -18.71
N GLU A 126 1.78 -29.27 -18.95
CA GLU A 126 1.78 -30.18 -20.13
C GLU A 126 1.65 -29.41 -21.45
N ILE A 127 0.86 -28.33 -21.48
CA ILE A 127 0.71 -27.44 -22.63
C ILE A 127 2.00 -26.68 -22.92
N VAL A 128 2.64 -26.13 -21.90
CA VAL A 128 3.94 -25.43 -22.04
C VAL A 128 5.01 -26.38 -22.59
N ASP A 129 5.01 -27.65 -22.16
CA ASP A 129 5.96 -28.66 -22.65
C ASP A 129 5.77 -29.05 -24.14
N ARG A 130 4.59 -28.78 -24.71
CA ARG A 130 4.34 -28.97 -26.14
C ARG A 130 5.10 -27.97 -27.02
N ASP A 131 5.45 -26.80 -26.45
CA ASP A 131 6.14 -25.67 -27.09
C ASP A 131 5.55 -25.31 -28.47
N GLU A 132 4.22 -25.27 -28.56
CA GLU A 132 3.52 -24.96 -29.81
C GLU A 132 3.80 -23.51 -30.23
N LYS A 133 3.99 -23.31 -31.54
CA LYS A 133 4.27 -21.98 -32.10
C LYS A 133 3.05 -21.08 -32.02
N THR A 134 3.27 -19.82 -31.68
CA THR A 134 2.25 -18.77 -31.73
C THR A 134 2.22 -18.15 -33.14
N THR A 135 1.02 -17.97 -33.68
CA THR A 135 0.81 -17.29 -34.97
C THR A 135 -0.38 -16.34 -34.88
N ARG A 136 -0.31 -15.23 -35.61
CA ARG A 136 -1.34 -14.17 -35.63
C ARG A 136 -2.00 -14.13 -37.00
N GLU A 137 -3.33 -14.06 -37.04
CA GLU A 137 -4.12 -13.79 -38.25
C GLU A 137 -5.04 -12.59 -38.01
N VAL A 138 -5.28 -11.80 -39.03
CA VAL A 138 -6.28 -10.74 -39.05
C VAL A 138 -7.50 -11.23 -39.79
N TRP A 139 -8.65 -11.24 -39.12
CA TRP A 139 -9.88 -11.73 -39.72
C TRP A 139 -10.86 -10.62 -40.00
N GLU A 140 -11.70 -10.78 -41.02
CA GLU A 140 -12.86 -9.95 -41.21
C GLU A 140 -13.82 -10.12 -40.02
N ARG A 141 -14.36 -9.04 -39.50
CA ARG A 141 -15.23 -8.98 -38.31
C ARG A 141 -16.39 -9.99 -38.41
N LYS A 142 -17.13 -10.01 -39.54
CA LYS A 142 -18.27 -10.88 -39.71
C LYS A 142 -17.85 -12.35 -39.68
N LYS A 143 -16.76 -12.70 -40.37
CA LYS A 143 -16.18 -14.05 -40.36
C LYS A 143 -15.79 -14.48 -38.93
N ALA A 144 -15.17 -13.57 -38.17
CA ALA A 144 -14.76 -13.85 -36.79
C ALA A 144 -15.98 -14.11 -35.88
N ILE A 145 -17.01 -13.25 -35.93
CA ILE A 145 -18.26 -13.43 -35.18
C ILE A 145 -18.94 -14.78 -35.51
N GLU A 146 -19.09 -15.10 -36.77
CA GLU A 146 -19.71 -16.35 -37.22
C GLU A 146 -18.90 -17.56 -36.73
N HIS A 147 -17.57 -17.50 -36.82
CA HIS A 147 -16.70 -18.55 -36.34
C HIS A 147 -16.84 -18.82 -34.86
N PHE A 148 -16.67 -17.77 -34.02
CA PHE A 148 -16.77 -17.92 -32.54
C PHE A 148 -18.15 -18.40 -32.12
N LYS A 149 -19.22 -17.95 -32.76
CA LYS A 149 -20.57 -18.51 -32.54
C LYS A 149 -20.65 -20.00 -32.90
N SER A 150 -20.03 -20.40 -34.00
CA SER A 150 -20.10 -21.79 -34.47
C SER A 150 -19.38 -22.79 -33.54
N ILE A 151 -18.37 -22.33 -32.81
CA ILE A 151 -17.66 -23.14 -31.81
C ILE A 151 -18.20 -22.95 -30.35
N GLY A 152 -19.31 -22.21 -30.19
CA GLY A 152 -19.96 -22.00 -28.88
C GLY A 152 -19.40 -20.87 -28.03
N GLU A 153 -18.43 -20.09 -28.54
CA GLU A 153 -17.79 -18.95 -27.82
C GLU A 153 -18.58 -17.64 -28.00
N ASN A 154 -19.79 -17.61 -27.43
CA ASN A 154 -20.73 -16.49 -27.62
C ASN A 154 -20.19 -15.17 -27.02
N TYR A 155 -19.50 -15.22 -25.88
CA TYR A 155 -18.89 -14.03 -25.25
C TYR A 155 -17.78 -13.42 -26.14
N LYS A 156 -17.00 -14.23 -26.83
CA LYS A 156 -16.01 -13.74 -27.80
C LYS A 156 -16.68 -13.08 -29.00
N ALA A 157 -17.76 -13.67 -29.52
CA ALA A 157 -18.55 -13.07 -30.59
C ALA A 157 -19.14 -11.70 -30.17
N GLU A 158 -19.64 -11.56 -28.94
CA GLU A 158 -20.15 -10.31 -28.38
C GLU A 158 -19.04 -9.26 -28.20
N LEU A 159 -17.84 -9.69 -27.74
CA LEU A 159 -16.69 -8.81 -27.63
C LEU A 159 -16.28 -8.26 -28.99
N ILE A 160 -16.18 -9.11 -30.01
CA ILE A 160 -15.83 -8.70 -31.38
C ILE A 160 -16.82 -7.67 -31.92
N ASP A 161 -18.11 -7.88 -31.68
CA ASP A 161 -19.16 -6.95 -32.11
C ASP A 161 -19.02 -5.57 -31.47
N SER A 162 -18.55 -5.53 -30.21
CA SER A 162 -18.36 -4.28 -29.46
C SER A 162 -17.06 -3.52 -29.78
N ILE A 163 -16.08 -4.11 -30.48
CA ILE A 163 -14.84 -3.45 -30.88
C ILE A 163 -15.14 -2.33 -31.89
N PRO A 164 -14.57 -1.12 -31.77
CA PRO A 164 -14.78 -0.03 -32.74
C PRO A 164 -14.48 -0.44 -34.19
N GLY A 165 -15.29 0.02 -35.14
CA GLY A 165 -15.28 -0.44 -36.54
C GLY A 165 -13.97 -0.24 -37.30
N LYS A 166 -13.05 0.58 -36.78
CA LYS A 166 -11.74 0.84 -37.39
C LYS A 166 -10.62 -0.06 -36.88
N GLU A 167 -10.85 -0.81 -35.80
CA GLU A 167 -9.84 -1.69 -35.21
C GLU A 167 -9.82 -3.05 -35.92
N GLU A 168 -8.60 -3.58 -36.09
CA GLU A 168 -8.37 -4.94 -36.64
C GLU A 168 -8.85 -6.00 -35.64
N ILE A 169 -9.42 -7.07 -36.19
CA ILE A 169 -9.77 -8.27 -35.42
C ILE A 169 -8.63 -9.27 -35.56
N SER A 170 -7.76 -9.31 -34.55
CA SER A 170 -6.63 -10.25 -34.55
C SER A 170 -6.97 -11.50 -33.74
N ILE A 171 -6.66 -12.65 -34.33
CA ILE A 171 -6.82 -13.96 -33.75
C ILE A 171 -5.44 -14.58 -33.61
N TYR A 172 -5.11 -15.01 -32.38
CA TYR A 172 -3.86 -15.68 -32.08
C TYR A 172 -4.08 -17.17 -31.92
N PHE A 173 -3.24 -17.93 -32.57
CA PHE A 173 -3.25 -19.39 -32.55
C PHE A 173 -2.08 -19.91 -31.73
N HIS A 174 -2.36 -20.82 -30.83
CA HIS A 174 -1.39 -21.63 -30.11
C HIS A 174 -1.63 -23.09 -30.49
N GLY A 175 -0.90 -23.56 -31.53
CA GLY A 175 -1.21 -24.83 -32.14
C GLY A 175 -2.60 -24.84 -32.80
N LYS A 176 -3.50 -25.69 -32.28
CA LYS A 176 -4.90 -25.76 -32.75
C LYS A 176 -5.86 -24.83 -31.99
N TRP A 177 -5.51 -24.45 -30.80
CA TRP A 177 -6.31 -23.53 -30.00
C TRP A 177 -6.10 -22.09 -30.47
N HIS A 178 -7.14 -21.28 -30.39
CA HIS A 178 -7.07 -19.88 -30.80
C HIS A 178 -8.01 -19.00 -29.97
N ASP A 179 -7.64 -17.72 -29.86
CA ASP A 179 -8.39 -16.73 -29.15
C ASP A 179 -8.33 -15.35 -29.82
N LEU A 180 -9.35 -14.53 -29.53
CA LEU A 180 -9.36 -13.09 -29.84
C LEU A 180 -8.39 -12.37 -28.90
N CYS A 181 -7.36 -11.74 -29.45
CA CYS A 181 -6.40 -10.99 -28.66
C CYS A 181 -5.75 -9.86 -29.46
N ARG A 182 -5.34 -8.80 -28.76
CA ARG A 182 -4.59 -7.68 -29.35
C ARG A 182 -3.10 -7.98 -29.48
N GLY A 183 -2.59 -8.91 -28.68
CA GLY A 183 -1.16 -9.20 -28.58
C GLY A 183 -0.35 -8.08 -27.93
N PRO A 184 0.99 -8.09 -28.06
CA PRO A 184 1.76 -9.18 -28.66
C PRO A 184 1.84 -10.43 -27.79
N HIS A 185 2.31 -11.53 -28.37
CA HIS A 185 2.51 -12.82 -27.73
C HIS A 185 3.95 -13.34 -27.89
N LEU A 186 4.33 -14.30 -27.06
CA LEU A 186 5.58 -15.03 -27.17
C LEU A 186 5.64 -15.83 -28.50
N PRO A 187 6.84 -16.04 -29.07
CA PRO A 187 6.98 -16.80 -30.33
C PRO A 187 6.49 -18.25 -30.23
N SER A 188 6.54 -18.84 -29.07
CA SER A 188 5.99 -20.16 -28.73
C SER A 188 5.64 -20.27 -27.25
N ILE A 189 4.70 -21.17 -26.93
CA ILE A 189 4.19 -21.35 -25.58
C ILE A 189 5.27 -21.80 -24.59
N GLY A 190 6.24 -22.60 -25.02
CA GLY A 190 7.34 -23.07 -24.17
C GLY A 190 8.20 -21.96 -23.59
N ARG A 191 8.18 -20.76 -24.20
CA ARG A 191 8.90 -19.58 -23.71
C ARG A 191 8.35 -19.02 -22.38
N ILE A 192 7.13 -19.37 -21.98
CA ILE A 192 6.55 -19.01 -20.69
C ILE A 192 7.38 -19.61 -19.54
N GLY A 193 7.95 -20.81 -19.74
CA GLY A 193 8.57 -21.59 -18.68
C GLY A 193 7.54 -22.15 -17.70
N LYS A 194 8.00 -22.60 -16.54
CA LYS A 194 7.16 -23.27 -15.53
C LYS A 194 7.06 -22.50 -14.21
N ALA A 195 7.39 -21.21 -14.24
CA ALA A 195 7.35 -20.34 -13.06
C ALA A 195 5.98 -19.66 -12.91
N PHE A 196 4.90 -20.43 -12.93
CA PHE A 196 3.53 -19.95 -12.74
C PHE A 196 2.81 -20.73 -11.64
N LYS A 197 1.75 -20.14 -11.09
CA LYS A 197 0.88 -20.72 -10.06
C LYS A 197 -0.54 -20.19 -10.22
N LEU A 198 -1.54 -21.08 -10.13
CA LEU A 198 -2.93 -20.67 -9.97
C LEU A 198 -3.22 -20.39 -8.49
N MET A 199 -3.86 -19.26 -8.20
CA MET A 199 -3.94 -18.73 -6.84
C MET A 199 -5.30 -18.97 -6.20
N LYS A 200 -6.39 -18.60 -6.87
CA LYS A 200 -7.76 -18.70 -6.33
C LYS A 200 -8.81 -18.58 -7.43
N VAL A 201 -10.03 -18.98 -7.08
CA VAL A 201 -11.25 -18.72 -7.85
C VAL A 201 -12.08 -17.63 -7.16
N ALA A 202 -12.73 -16.77 -7.93
CA ALA A 202 -13.69 -15.77 -7.46
C ALA A 202 -14.84 -15.61 -8.46
N GLY A 203 -15.98 -15.10 -8.01
CA GLY A 203 -17.05 -14.63 -8.90
C GLY A 203 -16.69 -13.27 -9.51
N ALA A 204 -17.09 -13.04 -10.75
CA ALA A 204 -16.99 -11.73 -11.41
C ALA A 204 -18.19 -11.54 -12.34
N TYR A 205 -18.82 -10.36 -12.30
CA TYR A 205 -19.91 -10.07 -13.21
C TYR A 205 -19.38 -9.73 -14.61
N TRP A 206 -20.04 -10.26 -15.64
CA TRP A 206 -19.71 -9.92 -17.02
C TRP A 206 -19.72 -8.40 -17.23
N ARG A 207 -18.63 -7.87 -17.80
CA ARG A 207 -18.38 -6.42 -18.00
C ARG A 207 -18.43 -5.58 -16.70
N GLY A 208 -18.30 -6.21 -15.54
CA GLY A 208 -18.31 -5.50 -14.24
C GLY A 208 -19.69 -5.00 -13.80
N ASP A 209 -20.76 -5.33 -14.50
CA ASP A 209 -22.12 -4.93 -14.17
C ASP A 209 -22.82 -6.04 -13.37
N SER A 210 -23.25 -5.73 -12.15
CA SER A 210 -23.94 -6.66 -11.25
C SER A 210 -25.29 -7.18 -11.77
N ASN A 211 -25.85 -6.57 -12.82
CA ASN A 211 -27.06 -7.04 -13.50
C ASN A 211 -26.78 -8.15 -14.54
N ASN A 212 -25.51 -8.34 -14.92
CA ASN A 212 -25.11 -9.36 -15.86
C ASN A 212 -24.81 -10.70 -15.18
N VAL A 213 -24.61 -11.73 -16.00
CA VAL A 213 -24.30 -13.09 -15.55
C VAL A 213 -22.99 -13.07 -14.74
N MET A 214 -22.98 -13.83 -13.65
CA MET A 214 -21.78 -14.07 -12.86
C MET A 214 -20.91 -15.13 -13.54
N LEU A 215 -19.68 -14.75 -13.84
CA LEU A 215 -18.63 -15.61 -14.38
C LEU A 215 -17.73 -16.11 -13.26
N GLN A 216 -16.91 -17.10 -13.56
CA GLN A 216 -15.91 -17.62 -12.66
C GLN A 216 -14.54 -17.13 -13.08
N ARG A 217 -13.87 -16.43 -12.18
CA ARG A 217 -12.56 -15.83 -12.40
C ARG A 217 -11.48 -16.67 -11.73
N ILE A 218 -10.55 -17.20 -12.53
CA ILE A 218 -9.34 -17.85 -12.02
C ILE A 218 -8.21 -16.83 -12.02
N TYR A 219 -7.62 -16.60 -10.83
CA TYR A 219 -6.41 -15.80 -10.67
C TYR A 219 -5.17 -16.68 -10.73
N GLY A 220 -4.16 -16.22 -11.46
CA GLY A 220 -2.85 -16.84 -11.54
C GLY A 220 -1.73 -15.82 -11.48
N THR A 221 -0.51 -16.32 -11.27
CA THR A 221 0.72 -15.52 -11.31
C THR A 221 1.75 -16.22 -12.20
N CYS A 222 2.64 -15.43 -12.83
CA CYS A 222 3.74 -15.95 -13.64
C CYS A 222 4.97 -15.05 -13.44
N TRP A 223 6.15 -15.67 -13.36
CA TRP A 223 7.42 -15.03 -13.06
C TRP A 223 8.51 -15.46 -14.01
N LYS A 224 9.61 -14.69 -14.10
CA LYS A 224 10.74 -14.98 -15.01
C LYS A 224 11.45 -16.28 -14.62
N THR A 225 11.56 -16.57 -13.34
CA THR A 225 12.23 -17.78 -12.80
C THR A 225 11.43 -18.44 -11.69
N LYS A 226 11.70 -19.72 -11.44
CA LYS A 226 11.12 -20.45 -10.31
C LYS A 226 11.50 -19.81 -8.97
N LYS A 227 12.70 -19.26 -8.86
CA LYS A 227 13.16 -18.54 -7.66
C LYS A 227 12.27 -17.31 -7.38
N ASP A 228 11.97 -16.51 -8.40
CA ASP A 228 11.13 -15.31 -8.26
C ASP A 228 9.70 -15.70 -7.85
N LEU A 229 9.16 -16.80 -8.41
CA LEU A 229 7.86 -17.34 -8.02
C LEU A 229 7.86 -17.79 -6.56
N ASP A 230 8.87 -18.54 -6.13
CA ASP A 230 8.97 -19.07 -4.76
C ASP A 230 9.13 -17.92 -3.76
N GLU A 231 9.89 -16.88 -4.09
CA GLU A 231 10.03 -15.66 -3.29
C GLU A 231 8.68 -14.90 -3.19
N TYR A 232 7.97 -14.75 -4.28
CA TYR A 232 6.65 -14.14 -4.29
C TYR A 232 5.64 -14.91 -3.42
N LEU A 233 5.58 -16.24 -3.56
CA LEU A 233 4.69 -17.08 -2.75
C LEU A 233 5.05 -17.04 -1.27
N HIS A 234 6.35 -17.07 -0.94
CA HIS A 234 6.82 -16.89 0.43
C HIS A 234 6.40 -15.54 1.03
N ASN A 235 6.54 -14.45 0.24
CA ASN A 235 6.13 -13.12 0.69
C ASN A 235 4.62 -13.02 0.90
N LEU A 236 3.81 -13.71 0.10
CA LEU A 236 2.35 -13.78 0.31
C LEU A 236 2.00 -14.52 1.62
N GLU A 237 2.64 -15.67 1.88
CA GLU A 237 2.44 -16.41 3.13
C GLU A 237 2.86 -15.57 4.34
N GLU A 238 4.00 -14.90 4.25
CA GLU A 238 4.46 -13.99 5.31
C GLU A 238 3.51 -12.81 5.50
N ALA A 239 2.99 -12.23 4.42
CA ALA A 239 1.99 -11.17 4.51
C ALA A 239 0.70 -11.66 5.21
N GLU A 240 0.26 -12.89 4.93
CA GLU A 240 -0.91 -13.48 5.59
C GLU A 240 -0.69 -13.74 7.09
N LYS A 241 0.50 -14.22 7.45
CA LYS A 241 0.89 -14.43 8.88
C LYS A 241 0.99 -13.10 9.64
N ARG A 242 1.32 -12.02 8.95
CA ARG A 242 1.50 -10.67 9.50
C ARG A 242 0.24 -9.81 9.45
N ASP A 243 -0.84 -10.31 8.86
CA ASP A 243 -2.09 -9.55 8.71
C ASP A 243 -2.53 -8.96 10.06
N HIS A 244 -2.57 -7.62 10.14
CA HIS A 244 -2.90 -6.88 11.36
C HIS A 244 -4.28 -7.23 11.93
N ARG A 245 -5.22 -7.72 11.10
CA ARG A 245 -6.55 -8.16 11.54
C ARG A 245 -6.47 -9.47 12.33
N LYS A 246 -5.63 -10.42 11.86
CA LYS A 246 -5.36 -11.68 12.56
C LYS A 246 -4.57 -11.42 13.85
N LEU A 247 -3.53 -10.60 13.76
CA LEU A 247 -2.72 -10.22 14.91
C LEU A 247 -3.53 -9.45 15.95
N GLY A 248 -4.34 -8.48 15.50
CA GLY A 248 -5.22 -7.69 16.37
C GLY A 248 -6.20 -8.55 17.16
N LYS A 249 -6.78 -9.58 16.52
CA LYS A 249 -7.64 -10.56 17.20
C LYS A 249 -6.86 -11.42 18.19
N THR A 250 -5.69 -11.97 17.80
CA THR A 250 -4.88 -12.84 18.65
C THR A 250 -4.32 -12.11 19.86
N MET A 251 -3.91 -10.86 19.69
CA MET A 251 -3.36 -10.00 20.75
C MET A 251 -4.44 -9.24 21.55
N ASP A 252 -5.71 -9.40 21.18
CA ASP A 252 -6.85 -8.71 21.81
C ASP A 252 -6.74 -7.19 21.76
N LEU A 253 -6.46 -6.63 20.56
CA LEU A 253 -6.22 -5.20 20.38
C LEU A 253 -7.45 -4.41 19.95
N PHE A 254 -8.23 -4.93 19.02
CA PHE A 254 -9.39 -4.24 18.44
C PHE A 254 -10.31 -5.19 17.68
N HIS A 255 -11.52 -4.72 17.37
CA HIS A 255 -12.42 -5.35 16.41
C HIS A 255 -13.19 -4.31 15.58
N PHE A 256 -13.86 -4.81 14.54
CA PHE A 256 -14.82 -4.07 13.71
C PHE A 256 -16.18 -4.75 13.78
N GLN A 257 -17.25 -3.98 13.66
CA GLN A 257 -18.62 -4.52 13.63
C GLN A 257 -19.56 -3.72 12.71
N GLU A 258 -20.68 -4.29 12.39
CA GLU A 258 -21.60 -3.77 11.36
C GLU A 258 -22.27 -2.45 11.75
N GLU A 259 -22.47 -2.19 13.03
CA GLU A 259 -23.13 -0.98 13.53
C GLU A 259 -22.27 0.28 13.34
N SER A 260 -20.94 0.11 13.10
CA SER A 260 -20.03 1.22 12.84
C SER A 260 -18.99 0.83 11.78
N PRO A 261 -19.40 0.64 10.51
CA PRO A 261 -18.51 0.14 9.48
C PRO A 261 -17.37 1.12 9.19
N GLY A 262 -16.13 0.61 9.27
CA GLY A 262 -14.93 1.43 9.08
C GLY A 262 -14.53 2.29 10.29
N ALA A 263 -15.11 2.04 11.48
CA ALA A 263 -14.64 2.59 12.74
C ALA A 263 -14.10 1.49 13.65
N VAL A 264 -13.03 1.78 14.38
CA VAL A 264 -12.31 0.81 15.20
C VAL A 264 -12.85 0.81 16.61
N PHE A 265 -13.17 -0.37 17.14
CA PHE A 265 -13.41 -0.60 18.57
C PHE A 265 -12.10 -1.05 19.20
N TRP A 266 -11.43 -0.13 19.88
CA TRP A 266 -10.17 -0.42 20.58
C TRP A 266 -10.42 -1.12 21.90
N HIS A 267 -9.79 -2.30 22.09
CA HIS A 267 -9.74 -2.95 23.40
C HIS A 267 -8.66 -2.33 24.27
N GLN A 268 -8.63 -2.68 25.56
CA GLN A 268 -7.68 -2.11 26.52
C GLN A 268 -6.22 -2.18 26.04
N LYS A 269 -5.79 -3.34 25.53
CA LYS A 269 -4.42 -3.53 25.03
C LYS A 269 -4.15 -2.68 23.79
N GLY A 270 -5.09 -2.66 22.83
CA GLY A 270 -4.97 -1.82 21.63
C GLY A 270 -4.97 -0.34 21.94
N TRP A 271 -5.81 0.09 22.88
CA TRP A 271 -5.84 1.47 23.33
C TRP A 271 -4.54 1.89 24.04
N ALA A 272 -3.92 0.99 24.82
CA ALA A 272 -2.62 1.24 25.43
C ALA A 272 -1.52 1.46 24.38
N LEU A 273 -1.49 0.65 23.32
CA LEU A 273 -0.58 0.86 22.19
C LEU A 273 -0.83 2.20 21.51
N PHE A 274 -2.10 2.51 21.20
CA PHE A 274 -2.49 3.78 20.58
C PHE A 274 -2.04 4.99 21.42
N GLN A 275 -2.28 4.97 22.74
CA GLN A 275 -1.85 6.03 23.64
C GLN A 275 -0.33 6.17 23.72
N THR A 276 0.40 5.05 23.64
CA THR A 276 1.87 5.06 23.59
C THR A 276 2.39 5.79 22.34
N LEU A 277 1.74 5.59 21.20
CA LEU A 277 2.06 6.32 19.94
C LEU A 277 1.74 7.82 20.08
N VAL A 278 0.58 8.15 20.63
CA VAL A 278 0.17 9.55 20.88
C VAL A 278 1.16 10.25 21.81
N GLU A 279 1.54 9.62 22.90
CA GLU A 279 2.45 10.23 23.90
C GLU A 279 3.85 10.45 23.33
N PHE A 280 4.39 9.45 22.61
CA PHE A 280 5.66 9.60 21.90
C PHE A 280 5.61 10.78 20.92
N MET A 281 4.58 10.84 20.08
CA MET A 281 4.45 11.89 19.08
C MET A 281 4.24 13.27 19.73
N ARG A 282 3.42 13.36 20.80
CA ARG A 282 3.21 14.59 21.57
C ARG A 282 4.52 15.15 22.09
N GLN A 283 5.35 14.30 22.67
CA GLN A 283 6.67 14.67 23.15
C GLN A 283 7.55 15.23 22.02
N LYS A 284 7.59 14.55 20.87
CA LYS A 284 8.39 14.98 19.71
C LYS A 284 7.89 16.28 19.07
N GLN A 285 6.58 16.47 19.03
CA GLN A 285 5.98 17.73 18.57
C GLN A 285 6.31 18.89 19.51
N LEU A 286 6.22 18.66 20.82
CA LEU A 286 6.58 19.67 21.82
C LEU A 286 8.06 20.08 21.70
N GLU A 287 8.97 19.12 21.59
CA GLU A 287 10.41 19.34 21.37
C GLU A 287 10.69 20.14 20.08
N ALA A 288 9.88 19.94 19.02
CA ALA A 288 9.95 20.66 17.76
C ALA A 288 9.23 22.01 17.75
N GLY A 289 8.69 22.45 18.91
CA GLY A 289 8.06 23.77 19.10
C GLY A 289 6.60 23.87 18.63
N TYR A 290 5.89 22.74 18.48
CA TYR A 290 4.46 22.74 18.17
C TYR A 290 3.62 23.03 19.43
N LYS A 291 2.49 23.72 19.22
CA LYS A 291 1.47 23.95 20.24
C LYS A 291 0.28 23.04 19.95
N GLU A 292 0.00 22.10 20.85
CA GLU A 292 -1.15 21.22 20.73
C GLU A 292 -2.45 21.99 20.92
N VAL A 293 -3.40 21.82 20.02
CA VAL A 293 -4.73 22.41 20.04
C VAL A 293 -5.78 21.34 19.80
N ASN A 294 -7.06 21.69 19.99
CA ASN A 294 -8.18 20.82 19.67
C ASN A 294 -9.31 21.64 19.04
N THR A 295 -9.81 21.19 17.89
CA THR A 295 -10.89 21.85 17.14
C THR A 295 -12.18 21.03 17.19
N PRO A 296 -13.37 21.68 17.11
CA PRO A 296 -14.64 20.97 17.11
C PRO A 296 -14.73 19.91 16.01
N GLU A 297 -15.35 18.77 16.31
CA GLU A 297 -15.58 17.72 15.33
C GLU A 297 -16.73 18.04 14.37
N ILE A 298 -17.80 18.69 14.89
CA ILE A 298 -18.98 19.08 14.12
C ILE A 298 -18.93 20.57 13.85
N ILE A 299 -18.92 20.94 12.58
CA ILE A 299 -18.74 22.33 12.12
C ILE A 299 -19.79 22.67 11.06
N ASP A 300 -20.31 23.90 11.12
CA ASP A 300 -21.28 24.43 10.19
C ASP A 300 -20.77 24.42 8.74
N ARG A 301 -21.65 24.08 7.81
CA ARG A 301 -21.40 24.03 6.37
C ARG A 301 -20.71 25.29 5.82
N ALA A 302 -21.05 26.48 6.34
CA ALA A 302 -20.50 27.74 5.88
C ALA A 302 -18.96 27.81 5.93
N LEU A 303 -18.32 27.17 6.94
CA LEU A 303 -16.86 27.09 7.02
C LEU A 303 -16.28 26.21 5.91
N TRP A 304 -16.96 25.11 5.58
CA TRP A 304 -16.55 24.18 4.53
C TRP A 304 -16.72 24.77 3.14
N GLU A 305 -17.77 25.58 2.90
CA GLU A 305 -17.95 26.35 1.67
C GLU A 305 -16.86 27.40 1.51
N LYS A 306 -16.60 28.19 2.57
CA LYS A 306 -15.57 29.22 2.55
C LYS A 306 -14.18 28.66 2.26
N SER A 307 -13.85 27.51 2.82
CA SER A 307 -12.57 26.83 2.60
C SER A 307 -12.48 26.10 1.26
N GLY A 308 -13.60 25.85 0.58
CA GLY A 308 -13.67 25.10 -0.69
C GLY A 308 -13.79 23.59 -0.52
N HIS A 309 -13.78 23.08 0.70
CA HIS A 309 -13.92 21.64 0.95
C HIS A 309 -15.31 21.13 0.57
N TRP A 310 -16.36 21.93 0.74
CA TRP A 310 -17.72 21.54 0.39
C TRP A 310 -17.86 21.21 -1.10
N GLU A 311 -17.27 22.01 -1.97
CA GLU A 311 -17.34 21.82 -3.43
C GLU A 311 -16.53 20.60 -3.90
N LYS A 312 -15.38 20.34 -3.27
CA LYS A 312 -14.41 19.36 -3.75
C LYS A 312 -14.45 18.02 -3.01
N PHE A 313 -15.04 17.98 -1.80
CA PHE A 313 -14.93 16.86 -0.89
C PHE A 313 -16.27 16.42 -0.30
N HIS A 314 -17.40 17.04 -0.71
CA HIS A 314 -18.73 16.79 -0.16
C HIS A 314 -19.13 15.31 -0.15
N ASP A 315 -18.85 14.57 -1.23
CA ASP A 315 -19.21 13.15 -1.38
C ASP A 315 -18.55 12.24 -0.33
N TYR A 316 -17.49 12.72 0.29
CA TYR A 316 -16.77 12.03 1.36
C TYR A 316 -17.09 12.56 2.76
N MET A 317 -18.04 13.49 2.91
CA MET A 317 -18.38 14.09 4.19
C MET A 317 -19.61 13.46 4.81
N TYR A 318 -19.56 13.23 6.14
CA TYR A 318 -20.75 12.95 6.91
C TYR A 318 -21.45 14.27 7.24
N THR A 319 -22.71 14.40 6.85
CA THR A 319 -23.50 15.61 7.08
C THR A 319 -24.71 15.30 7.93
N THR A 320 -25.18 16.29 8.68
CA THR A 320 -26.39 16.23 9.48
C THR A 320 -27.14 17.56 9.40
N VAL A 321 -28.47 17.51 9.53
CA VAL A 321 -29.33 18.68 9.62
C VAL A 321 -29.91 18.75 11.02
N THR A 322 -29.76 19.88 11.68
CA THR A 322 -30.28 20.12 13.03
C THR A 322 -31.77 20.53 12.97
N PRO A 323 -32.52 20.48 14.10
CA PRO A 323 -33.93 20.87 14.13
C PRO A 323 -34.23 22.31 13.71
N ASP A 324 -33.24 23.20 13.75
CA ASP A 324 -33.30 24.59 13.24
C ASP A 324 -32.87 24.70 11.77
N GLU A 325 -32.88 23.58 11.04
CA GLU A 325 -32.59 23.48 9.59
C GLU A 325 -31.16 23.89 9.19
N ARG A 326 -30.22 23.94 10.11
CA ARG A 326 -28.81 24.20 9.77
C ARG A 326 -28.10 22.89 9.39
N THR A 327 -27.30 22.96 8.34
CA THR A 327 -26.47 21.83 7.90
C THR A 327 -25.09 21.92 8.55
N PHE A 328 -24.70 20.83 9.20
CA PHE A 328 -23.38 20.63 9.77
C PHE A 328 -22.69 19.45 9.09
N ALA A 329 -21.37 19.43 9.15
CA ALA A 329 -20.58 18.28 8.75
C ALA A 329 -19.62 17.87 9.88
N ILE A 330 -19.39 16.55 9.99
CA ILE A 330 -18.29 16.04 10.80
C ILE A 330 -17.00 16.31 10.03
N LYS A 331 -16.00 16.89 10.68
CA LYS A 331 -14.78 17.35 10.01
C LYS A 331 -14.06 16.22 9.28
N PRO A 332 -13.79 16.34 7.96
CA PRO A 332 -12.95 15.42 7.22
C PRO A 332 -11.46 15.79 7.31
N MET A 333 -11.16 17.01 7.76
CA MET A 333 -9.81 17.60 7.88
C MET A 333 -9.79 18.63 9.01
N ASN A 334 -8.59 18.95 9.54
CA ASN A 334 -8.42 19.88 10.64
C ASN A 334 -8.04 21.31 10.18
N CYS A 335 -7.56 21.47 8.94
CA CYS A 335 -7.00 22.73 8.43
C CYS A 335 -7.91 23.96 8.57
N PRO A 336 -9.22 23.93 8.30
CA PRO A 336 -10.07 25.10 8.51
C PRO A 336 -10.20 25.49 9.97
N GLY A 337 -10.23 24.50 10.88
CA GLY A 337 -10.25 24.72 12.32
C GLY A 337 -8.99 25.44 12.83
N HIS A 338 -7.81 25.01 12.39
CA HIS A 338 -6.54 25.65 12.74
C HIS A 338 -6.46 27.09 12.22
N CYS A 339 -6.99 27.37 11.02
CA CYS A 339 -7.11 28.75 10.53
C CYS A 339 -8.01 29.61 11.43
N GLN A 340 -9.10 29.05 12.00
CA GLN A 340 -9.94 29.80 12.94
C GLN A 340 -9.21 30.11 14.25
N ILE A 341 -8.35 29.21 14.74
CA ILE A 341 -7.50 29.46 15.92
C ILE A 341 -6.45 30.53 15.57
N TYR A 342 -5.79 30.42 14.41
CA TYR A 342 -4.83 31.42 13.95
C TYR A 342 -5.44 32.82 13.90
N ASN A 343 -6.68 32.95 13.46
CA ASN A 343 -7.39 34.22 13.29
C ASN A 343 -7.76 34.91 14.61
N GLN A 344 -7.55 34.25 15.76
CA GLN A 344 -7.78 34.90 17.04
C GLN A 344 -6.64 35.86 17.39
N GLY A 345 -6.94 37.14 17.39
CA GLY A 345 -5.99 38.23 17.65
C GLY A 345 -5.08 38.59 16.47
N LEU A 346 -4.45 39.73 16.56
CA LEU A 346 -3.50 40.22 15.57
C LEU A 346 -2.21 39.38 15.61
N LYS A 347 -1.67 39.09 14.44
CA LYS A 347 -0.38 38.42 14.27
C LYS A 347 0.60 39.33 13.57
N SER A 348 1.86 39.28 13.94
CA SER A 348 2.98 39.94 13.29
C SER A 348 3.98 38.92 12.72
N TYR A 349 4.88 39.36 11.88
CA TYR A 349 5.96 38.51 11.38
C TYR A 349 6.85 37.89 12.48
N LYS A 350 6.87 38.50 13.69
CA LYS A 350 7.61 37.98 14.85
C LYS A 350 6.93 36.77 15.51
N ASP A 351 5.63 36.58 15.26
CA ASP A 351 4.86 35.46 15.76
C ASP A 351 4.98 34.22 14.85
N LEU A 352 5.63 34.38 13.68
CA LEU A 352 5.83 33.33 12.69
C LEU A 352 7.28 32.78 12.73
N PRO A 353 7.49 31.45 12.53
CA PRO A 353 6.46 30.46 12.22
C PRO A 353 5.62 30.09 13.45
N LEU A 354 4.30 30.03 13.28
CA LEU A 354 3.36 29.53 14.28
C LEU A 354 2.97 28.08 13.92
N LYS A 355 3.28 27.13 14.82
CA LYS A 355 3.07 25.70 14.61
C LYS A 355 1.95 25.21 15.50
N LEU A 356 0.82 24.80 14.90
CA LEU A 356 -0.33 24.22 15.60
C LEU A 356 -0.41 22.74 15.27
N SER A 357 -0.54 21.88 16.27
CA SER A 357 -0.71 20.43 16.09
C SER A 357 -1.98 19.93 16.77
N GLU A 358 -2.58 18.89 16.23
CA GLU A 358 -3.79 18.28 16.78
C GLU A 358 -3.77 16.76 16.53
N PHE A 359 -4.10 15.97 17.54
CA PHE A 359 -4.54 14.59 17.34
C PHE A 359 -6.02 14.62 16.96
N GLY A 360 -6.28 15.11 15.75
CA GLY A 360 -7.62 15.41 15.29
C GLY A 360 -8.34 14.15 14.80
N LYS A 361 -9.49 13.84 15.41
CA LYS A 361 -10.37 12.79 14.93
C LYS A 361 -11.18 13.29 13.75
N VAL A 362 -11.00 12.68 12.60
CA VAL A 362 -11.65 13.03 11.32
C VAL A 362 -12.44 11.87 10.77
N HIS A 363 -13.46 12.18 9.96
CA HIS A 363 -14.34 11.19 9.38
C HIS A 363 -14.45 11.40 7.87
N ARG A 364 -14.28 10.31 7.11
CA ARG A 364 -14.43 10.30 5.64
C ARG A 364 -15.30 9.14 5.22
N TYR A 365 -16.32 9.41 4.42
CA TYR A 365 -17.21 8.38 3.90
C TYR A 365 -16.53 7.62 2.76
N GLU A 366 -15.65 6.70 3.14
CA GLU A 366 -15.00 5.78 2.20
C GLU A 366 -16.01 4.73 1.70
N PRO A 367 -16.00 4.37 0.40
CA PRO A 367 -16.86 3.29 -0.12
C PRO A 367 -16.63 1.97 0.62
N SER A 368 -17.70 1.23 0.88
CA SER A 368 -17.64 -0.02 1.67
C SER A 368 -16.64 -1.04 1.10
N GLY A 369 -16.55 -1.16 -0.23
CA GLY A 369 -15.63 -2.08 -0.90
C GLY A 369 -14.14 -1.70 -0.79
N SER A 370 -13.83 -0.48 -0.33
CA SER A 370 -12.46 -0.02 -0.14
C SER A 370 -11.95 -0.16 1.30
N LEU A 371 -12.82 -0.52 2.25
CA LEU A 371 -12.44 -0.67 3.66
C LEU A 371 -11.52 -1.87 3.87
N HIS A 372 -10.44 -1.69 4.64
CA HIS A 372 -9.45 -2.73 4.87
C HIS A 372 -8.82 -2.66 6.25
N GLY A 373 -9.46 -3.25 7.26
CA GLY A 373 -8.97 -3.25 8.64
C GLY A 373 -8.56 -1.86 9.11
N LEU A 374 -7.39 -1.73 9.75
CA LEU A 374 -6.82 -0.45 10.17
C LEU A 374 -6.23 0.37 9.00
N MET A 375 -5.97 -0.26 7.84
CA MET A 375 -5.30 0.39 6.72
C MET A 375 -6.19 1.41 6.00
N ARG A 376 -7.51 1.17 5.96
CA ARG A 376 -8.47 2.09 5.36
C ARG A 376 -9.78 2.06 6.14
N VAL A 377 -10.01 3.11 6.89
CA VAL A 377 -11.13 3.30 7.82
C VAL A 377 -11.92 4.55 7.46
N ARG A 378 -13.11 4.70 8.04
CA ARG A 378 -13.95 5.90 7.90
C ARG A 378 -13.77 6.90 9.04
N SER A 379 -13.37 6.42 10.22
CA SER A 379 -13.07 7.26 11.39
C SER A 379 -11.64 7.00 11.83
N PHE A 380 -10.81 8.03 11.87
CA PHE A 380 -9.40 7.91 12.22
C PHE A 380 -8.85 9.18 12.85
N THR A 381 -7.78 9.02 13.60
CA THR A 381 -7.06 10.11 14.26
C THR A 381 -5.80 10.45 13.48
N GLN A 382 -5.65 11.71 13.08
CA GLN A 382 -4.43 12.20 12.45
C GLN A 382 -3.54 12.91 13.47
N ASP A 383 -2.24 12.70 13.38
CA ASP A 383 -1.21 13.55 14.01
C ASP A 383 -0.96 14.79 13.15
N ASP A 384 -2.02 15.54 12.92
CA ASP A 384 -2.06 16.64 11.97
C ASP A 384 -1.43 17.92 12.55
N ALA A 385 -0.77 18.68 11.70
CA ALA A 385 -0.33 20.02 12.09
C ALA A 385 -0.24 20.99 10.92
N HIS A 386 -0.37 22.27 11.25
CA HIS A 386 -0.31 23.37 10.33
C HIS A 386 0.72 24.40 10.81
N ILE A 387 1.68 24.71 9.93
CA ILE A 387 2.73 25.70 10.18
C ILE A 387 2.39 26.94 9.38
N PHE A 388 2.01 28.01 10.06
CA PHE A 388 1.81 29.31 9.44
C PHE A 388 3.15 30.04 9.44
N CYS A 389 3.65 30.40 8.25
CA CYS A 389 4.97 31.00 8.08
C CYS A 389 4.96 32.09 7.01
N THR A 390 6.05 32.83 6.89
CA THR A 390 6.29 33.73 5.74
C THR A 390 6.79 32.93 4.53
N GLU A 391 6.76 33.52 3.33
CA GLU A 391 7.28 32.87 2.13
C GLU A 391 8.77 32.50 2.29
N GLU A 392 9.56 33.36 2.95
CA GLU A 392 11.00 33.13 3.17
C GLU A 392 11.29 31.97 4.12
N GLN A 393 10.32 31.59 4.95
CA GLN A 393 10.48 30.50 5.92
C GLN A 393 10.10 29.11 5.37
N ILE A 394 9.49 29.03 4.16
CA ILE A 394 8.95 27.76 3.61
C ILE A 394 10.04 26.70 3.54
N THR A 395 11.17 26.99 2.91
CA THR A 395 12.26 26.01 2.71
C THR A 395 12.82 25.53 4.05
N GLU A 396 13.13 26.45 4.97
CA GLU A 396 13.68 26.11 6.27
C GLU A 396 12.74 25.22 7.08
N GLU A 397 11.46 25.56 7.16
CA GLU A 397 10.46 24.77 7.90
C GLU A 397 10.19 23.43 7.20
N SER A 398 10.20 23.37 5.86
CA SER A 398 10.07 22.11 5.11
C SER A 398 11.25 21.16 5.38
N VAL A 399 12.47 21.66 5.47
CA VAL A 399 13.67 20.87 5.83
C VAL A 399 13.54 20.31 7.25
N LYS A 400 13.12 21.16 8.22
CA LYS A 400 12.92 20.72 9.62
C LYS A 400 11.87 19.62 9.73
N VAL A 401 10.73 19.77 9.04
CA VAL A 401 9.66 18.77 9.01
C VAL A 401 10.16 17.47 8.37
N THR A 402 10.82 17.55 7.22
CA THR A 402 11.36 16.36 6.54
C THR A 402 12.32 15.60 7.45
N LYS A 403 13.25 16.31 8.11
CA LYS A 403 14.17 15.68 9.06
C LYS A 403 13.43 15.02 10.23
N LEU A 404 12.46 15.71 10.84
CA LEU A 404 11.68 15.16 11.94
C LEU A 404 10.94 13.88 11.56
N ILE A 405 10.33 13.82 10.36
CA ILE A 405 9.66 12.61 9.85
C ILE A 405 10.66 11.46 9.72
N LEU A 406 11.81 11.70 9.09
CA LEU A 406 12.83 10.68 8.86
C LEU A 406 13.40 10.13 10.18
N ASP A 407 13.65 11.00 11.14
CA ASP A 407 14.17 10.62 12.46
C ASP A 407 13.15 9.78 13.25
N ILE A 408 11.87 10.17 13.20
CA ILE A 408 10.77 9.40 13.81
C ILE A 408 10.67 8.01 13.18
N TYR A 409 10.66 7.89 11.86
CA TYR A 409 10.52 6.59 11.21
C TYR A 409 11.67 5.64 11.54
N LYS A 410 12.90 6.14 11.63
CA LYS A 410 14.06 5.37 12.10
C LYS A 410 13.88 4.87 13.54
N ALA A 411 13.30 5.70 14.44
CA ALA A 411 13.02 5.30 15.81
C ALA A 411 12.01 4.16 15.91
N PHE A 412 11.12 4.02 14.91
CA PHE A 412 10.19 2.91 14.76
C PHE A 412 10.75 1.73 13.93
N GLY A 413 12.04 1.72 13.61
CA GLY A 413 12.73 0.62 12.93
C GLY A 413 12.57 0.58 11.42
N PHE A 414 12.05 1.66 10.78
CA PHE A 414 11.99 1.76 9.33
C PHE A 414 13.29 2.37 8.79
N GLU A 415 14.12 1.53 8.17
CA GLU A 415 15.41 1.95 7.60
C GLU A 415 15.25 2.38 6.14
N ASN A 416 14.36 1.75 5.39
CA ASN A 416 14.13 2.01 3.97
C ASN A 416 12.95 2.99 3.80
N ILE A 417 13.28 4.24 3.56
CA ILE A 417 12.32 5.33 3.36
C ILE A 417 12.58 5.93 1.98
N SER A 418 11.54 6.10 1.18
CA SER A 418 11.59 6.82 -0.09
C SER A 418 10.64 8.01 -0.08
N LEU A 419 10.95 9.02 -0.90
CA LEU A 419 10.13 10.20 -1.05
C LEU A 419 9.45 10.18 -2.42
N LYS A 420 8.18 10.59 -2.48
CA LYS A 420 7.48 10.86 -3.72
C LYS A 420 7.11 12.34 -3.75
N TYR A 421 7.61 13.04 -4.75
CA TYR A 421 7.24 14.42 -5.00
C TYR A 421 6.07 14.47 -5.99
N ALA A 422 4.98 15.12 -5.60
CA ALA A 422 3.82 15.29 -6.45
C ALA A 422 3.62 16.77 -6.77
N ASP A 423 3.70 17.10 -8.05
CA ASP A 423 3.59 18.44 -8.59
C ASP A 423 2.12 18.82 -8.87
N ARG A 424 1.92 19.99 -9.48
CA ARG A 424 0.62 20.57 -9.76
C ARG A 424 -0.30 19.67 -10.59
N PRO A 425 -1.55 19.41 -10.14
CA PRO A 425 -2.56 18.74 -10.96
C PRO A 425 -3.15 19.68 -12.03
N GLU A 426 -3.81 19.10 -13.03
CA GLU A 426 -4.51 19.86 -14.07
C GLU A 426 -5.57 20.80 -13.47
N LYS A 427 -6.41 20.27 -12.55
CA LYS A 427 -7.44 21.03 -11.83
C LYS A 427 -6.88 21.51 -10.48
N ARG A 428 -6.50 22.78 -10.42
CA ARG A 428 -5.88 23.40 -9.23
C ARG A 428 -6.46 24.78 -8.92
N VAL A 429 -6.10 25.30 -7.75
CA VAL A 429 -6.43 26.66 -7.29
C VAL A 429 -5.14 27.47 -7.20
N GLY A 430 -5.20 28.77 -7.48
CA GLY A 430 -4.07 29.70 -7.45
C GLY A 430 -3.35 29.86 -8.78
N ASP A 431 -2.53 30.91 -8.86
CA ASP A 431 -1.78 31.28 -10.07
C ASP A 431 -0.52 30.41 -10.23
N ASP A 432 -0.04 30.29 -11.47
CA ASP A 432 1.16 29.50 -11.78
C ASP A 432 2.40 29.97 -11.02
N SER A 433 2.56 31.28 -10.82
CA SER A 433 3.69 31.83 -10.04
C SER A 433 3.69 31.39 -8.58
N VAL A 434 2.52 31.14 -7.99
CA VAL A 434 2.34 30.60 -6.64
C VAL A 434 2.76 29.15 -6.60
N TRP A 435 2.36 28.39 -7.62
CA TRP A 435 2.77 26.99 -7.77
C TRP A 435 4.28 26.84 -7.99
N ASP A 436 4.87 27.67 -8.84
CA ASP A 436 6.33 27.65 -9.11
C ASP A 436 7.15 27.81 -7.81
N LYS A 437 6.77 28.78 -6.96
CA LYS A 437 7.41 29.00 -5.65
C LYS A 437 7.24 27.81 -4.71
N SER A 438 6.03 27.26 -4.61
CA SER A 438 5.72 26.14 -3.74
C SER A 438 6.48 24.88 -4.14
N GLU A 439 6.50 24.59 -5.43
CA GLU A 439 7.22 23.44 -6.01
C GLU A 439 8.71 23.56 -5.81
N GLN A 440 9.29 24.72 -6.07
CA GLN A 440 10.70 24.96 -5.84
C GLN A 440 11.09 24.76 -4.38
N ALA A 441 10.31 25.31 -3.43
CA ALA A 441 10.59 25.17 -2.01
C ALA A 441 10.58 23.72 -1.52
N LEU A 442 9.63 22.90 -1.98
CA LEU A 442 9.59 21.47 -1.65
C LEU A 442 10.74 20.69 -2.29
N LEU A 443 11.10 20.98 -3.54
CA LEU A 443 12.25 20.37 -4.21
C LEU A 443 13.58 20.71 -3.50
N GLU A 444 13.73 21.92 -3.01
CA GLU A 444 14.88 22.33 -2.20
C GLU A 444 14.94 21.55 -0.87
N ALA A 445 13.78 21.37 -0.20
CA ALA A 445 13.72 20.57 1.02
C ALA A 445 14.07 19.09 0.79
N ILE A 446 13.59 18.50 -0.31
CA ILE A 446 13.94 17.12 -0.70
C ILE A 446 15.46 17.01 -0.95
N LYS A 447 16.04 17.90 -1.74
CA LYS A 447 17.48 17.91 -2.02
C LYS A 447 18.32 18.05 -0.74
N ALA A 448 17.88 18.89 0.19
CA ALA A 448 18.54 19.07 1.48
C ALA A 448 18.46 17.82 2.39
N SER A 449 17.46 16.95 2.20
CA SER A 449 17.31 15.71 2.98
C SER A 449 18.28 14.61 2.56
N ASN A 450 18.87 14.70 1.38
CA ASN A 450 19.74 13.68 0.76
C ASN A 450 19.09 12.28 0.68
N VAL A 451 17.76 12.22 0.51
CA VAL A 451 16.99 10.99 0.34
C VAL A 451 16.57 10.85 -1.12
N GLU A 452 16.60 9.62 -1.64
CA GLU A 452 16.11 9.32 -3.00
C GLU A 452 14.62 9.64 -3.13
N TYR A 453 14.24 10.20 -4.28
CA TYR A 453 12.84 10.53 -4.55
C TYR A 453 12.43 10.23 -5.99
N THR A 454 11.14 10.02 -6.17
CA THR A 454 10.49 9.90 -7.48
C THR A 454 9.51 11.05 -7.69
N ILE A 455 9.18 11.34 -8.95
CA ILE A 455 8.24 12.39 -9.31
C ILE A 455 6.92 11.75 -9.75
N ASN A 456 5.85 12.09 -9.04
CA ASN A 456 4.47 11.73 -9.40
C ASN A 456 3.81 12.96 -10.05
N LYS A 457 3.88 13.03 -11.38
CA LYS A 457 3.35 14.16 -12.13
C LYS A 457 1.82 14.28 -12.01
N GLY A 458 1.35 15.49 -11.65
CA GLY A 458 -0.07 15.80 -11.58
C GLY A 458 -0.80 15.27 -10.35
N GLU A 459 -0.11 14.66 -9.39
CA GLU A 459 -0.71 14.02 -8.20
C GLU A 459 -0.70 14.91 -6.95
N GLY A 460 -0.34 16.17 -7.08
CA GLY A 460 -0.41 17.16 -6.01
C GLY A 460 -1.85 17.38 -5.53
N ALA A 461 -2.01 17.99 -4.34
CA ALA A 461 -3.32 18.42 -3.89
C ALA A 461 -3.83 19.59 -4.75
N PHE A 462 -5.14 19.78 -4.84
CA PHE A 462 -5.70 20.86 -5.63
C PHE A 462 -5.26 22.28 -5.17
N TYR A 463 -4.73 22.41 -3.97
CA TYR A 463 -4.28 23.65 -3.35
C TYR A 463 -2.76 23.79 -3.21
N GLY A 464 -1.99 22.72 -3.46
CA GLY A 464 -0.53 22.80 -3.37
C GLY A 464 0.21 21.49 -3.68
N PRO A 465 1.50 21.57 -4.03
CA PRO A 465 2.36 20.41 -4.22
C PRO A 465 2.62 19.70 -2.89
N LYS A 466 3.02 18.42 -2.95
CA LYS A 466 3.24 17.61 -1.75
C LYS A 466 4.48 16.72 -1.84
N ILE A 467 5.07 16.44 -0.69
CA ILE A 467 6.01 15.34 -0.48
C ILE A 467 5.26 14.24 0.27
N GLU A 468 5.32 13.03 -0.25
CA GLU A 468 4.82 11.83 0.40
C GLU A 468 5.99 10.98 0.89
N PHE A 469 5.91 10.53 2.13
CA PHE A 469 6.92 9.67 2.75
C PHE A 469 6.42 8.24 2.72
N VAL A 470 7.19 7.38 2.07
CA VAL A 470 6.84 5.97 1.85
C VAL A 470 7.77 5.10 2.67
N LEU A 471 7.19 4.29 3.55
CA LEU A 471 7.88 3.31 4.36
C LEU A 471 7.88 1.97 3.66
N ARG A 472 9.02 1.28 3.64
CA ARG A 472 9.09 -0.12 3.22
C ARG A 472 9.13 -1.02 4.42
N ASP A 473 8.19 -1.96 4.51
CA ASP A 473 8.10 -2.89 5.62
C ASP A 473 9.09 -4.07 5.51
N ALA A 474 9.07 -4.95 6.52
CA ALA A 474 10.00 -6.08 6.62
C ALA A 474 9.90 -7.13 5.49
N ILE A 475 8.81 -7.10 4.70
CA ILE A 475 8.59 -7.99 3.55
C ILE A 475 8.55 -7.23 2.23
N GLY A 476 9.06 -5.99 2.21
CA GLY A 476 9.26 -5.20 1.01
C GLY A 476 8.04 -4.45 0.48
N ARG A 477 6.91 -4.36 1.24
CA ARG A 477 5.73 -3.60 0.82
C ARG A 477 5.90 -2.11 1.13
N ASP A 478 5.45 -1.28 0.22
CA ASP A 478 5.49 0.18 0.34
C ASP A 478 4.21 0.74 0.99
N TRP A 479 4.38 1.60 2.00
CA TRP A 479 3.30 2.23 2.75
C TRP A 479 3.47 3.74 2.79
N GLN A 480 2.59 4.46 2.11
CA GLN A 480 2.52 5.91 2.25
C GLN A 480 1.95 6.28 3.63
N CYS A 481 2.69 7.05 4.41
CA CYS A 481 2.31 7.51 5.75
C CYS A 481 2.37 9.02 5.89
N GLY A 482 3.56 9.59 6.03
CA GLY A 482 3.75 11.01 6.23
C GLY A 482 3.52 11.84 4.97
N THR A 483 3.15 13.09 5.17
CA THR A 483 2.99 14.08 4.10
C THR A 483 3.45 15.45 4.55
N LEU A 484 3.99 16.23 3.60
CA LEU A 484 4.24 17.65 3.75
C LEU A 484 3.72 18.35 2.50
N GLN A 485 2.84 19.35 2.67
CA GLN A 485 2.20 20.07 1.58
C GLN A 485 2.33 21.57 1.80
N VAL A 486 2.59 22.34 0.75
CA VAL A 486 2.64 23.80 0.79
C VAL A 486 1.32 24.37 0.28
N ASP A 487 0.68 25.22 1.07
CA ASP A 487 -0.59 25.85 0.72
C ASP A 487 -0.47 27.38 0.83
N LEU A 488 -0.60 28.04 -0.29
CA LEU A 488 -0.64 29.49 -0.43
C LEU A 488 -2.07 30.03 -0.60
N ASN A 489 -3.08 29.18 -0.59
CA ASN A 489 -4.46 29.51 -0.94
C ASN A 489 -5.40 29.54 0.27
N LEU A 490 -5.46 28.47 1.05
CA LEU A 490 -6.44 28.29 2.12
C LEU A 490 -6.38 29.38 3.21
N PRO A 491 -5.19 29.82 3.68
CA PRO A 491 -5.11 30.89 4.66
C PRO A 491 -5.82 32.17 4.21
N GLY A 492 -5.60 32.58 2.95
CA GLY A 492 -6.23 33.77 2.37
C GLY A 492 -7.75 33.63 2.25
N ARG A 493 -8.24 32.48 1.79
CA ARG A 493 -9.68 32.16 1.71
C ARG A 493 -10.38 32.24 3.07
N LEU A 494 -9.69 31.84 4.13
CA LEU A 494 -10.22 31.87 5.50
C LEU A 494 -9.90 33.15 6.25
N GLY A 495 -9.25 34.15 5.59
CA GLY A 495 -8.99 35.47 6.14
C GLY A 495 -7.80 35.54 7.11
N ALA A 496 -6.90 34.56 7.06
CA ALA A 496 -5.68 34.58 7.86
C ALA A 496 -4.71 35.67 7.35
N THR A 497 -4.19 36.46 8.27
CA THR A 497 -3.27 37.57 7.92
C THR A 497 -2.27 37.84 9.05
N TYR A 498 -1.14 38.45 8.70
CA TYR A 498 -0.14 38.97 9.63
C TYR A 498 0.37 40.34 9.19
N ILE A 499 0.97 41.09 10.09
CA ILE A 499 1.62 42.38 9.79
C ILE A 499 3.11 42.13 9.56
N ASP A 500 3.60 42.52 8.39
CA ASP A 500 5.01 42.38 8.03
C ASP A 500 5.92 43.43 8.70
N LYS A 501 7.23 43.40 8.39
CA LYS A 501 8.23 44.34 8.92
C LYS A 501 7.96 45.79 8.52
N GLU A 502 7.23 46.00 7.44
CA GLU A 502 6.88 47.33 6.90
C GLU A 502 5.53 47.83 7.40
N GLY A 503 4.85 47.09 8.29
CA GLY A 503 3.53 47.41 8.78
C GLY A 503 2.39 47.08 7.82
N LYS A 504 2.66 46.33 6.74
CA LYS A 504 1.66 45.93 5.74
C LYS A 504 1.02 44.61 6.11
N LYS A 505 -0.25 44.48 5.82
CA LYS A 505 -1.03 43.25 6.00
C LYS A 505 -0.72 42.26 4.88
N LYS A 506 -0.27 41.04 5.23
CA LYS A 506 0.04 39.95 4.33
C LYS A 506 -0.68 38.67 4.72
N ILE A 507 -0.86 37.76 3.77
CA ILE A 507 -1.39 36.40 3.98
C ILE A 507 -0.21 35.47 4.30
N PRO A 508 -0.27 34.66 5.36
CA PRO A 508 0.77 33.66 5.64
C PRO A 508 0.66 32.47 4.67
N VAL A 509 1.79 31.81 4.45
CA VAL A 509 1.84 30.48 3.88
C VAL A 509 1.46 29.47 4.95
N MET A 510 0.81 28.38 4.58
CA MET A 510 0.51 27.27 5.48
C MET A 510 1.13 25.98 4.97
N LEU A 511 1.94 25.34 5.81
CA LEU A 511 2.43 24.00 5.55
C LEU A 511 1.53 23.02 6.29
N HIS A 512 0.91 22.10 5.57
CA HIS A 512 0.20 20.96 6.14
C HIS A 512 1.18 19.82 6.31
N ARG A 513 1.21 19.21 7.48
CA ARG A 513 2.01 18.00 7.69
C ARG A 513 1.31 16.98 8.57
N ALA A 514 1.51 15.72 8.24
CA ALA A 514 1.25 14.57 9.08
C ALA A 514 2.51 13.71 9.12
N LEU A 515 2.89 13.20 10.29
CA LEU A 515 4.08 12.37 10.45
C LEU A 515 3.72 10.88 10.32
N PHE A 516 2.79 10.39 11.14
CA PHE A 516 2.21 9.05 10.98
C PHE A 516 1.11 9.01 9.93
N GLY A 517 0.43 10.13 9.69
CA GLY A 517 -0.80 10.22 8.93
C GLY A 517 -2.00 9.79 9.78
N SER A 518 -2.58 8.62 9.53
CA SER A 518 -3.56 8.00 10.43
C SER A 518 -2.87 7.12 11.47
N LEU A 519 -3.15 7.34 12.75
CA LEU A 519 -2.63 6.50 13.83
C LEU A 519 -3.13 5.06 13.70
N GLU A 520 -4.37 4.86 13.24
CA GLU A 520 -4.95 3.54 12.98
C GLU A 520 -4.14 2.82 11.90
N ARG A 521 -3.91 3.47 10.75
CA ARG A 521 -3.11 2.91 9.66
C ARG A 521 -1.68 2.63 10.10
N PHE A 522 -1.04 3.55 10.80
CA PHE A 522 0.33 3.37 11.27
C PHE A 522 0.44 2.23 12.28
N THR A 523 -0.56 2.07 13.18
CA THR A 523 -0.64 0.91 14.08
C THR A 523 -0.72 -0.40 13.30
N GLY A 524 -1.56 -0.46 12.25
CA GLY A 524 -1.63 -1.62 11.37
C GLY A 524 -0.31 -1.94 10.69
N ILE A 525 0.38 -0.93 10.16
CA ILE A 525 1.70 -1.08 9.53
C ILE A 525 2.74 -1.60 10.53
N LEU A 526 2.78 -1.07 11.76
CA LEU A 526 3.67 -1.54 12.82
C LEU A 526 3.41 -3.01 13.18
N LEU A 527 2.15 -3.40 13.34
CA LEU A 527 1.79 -4.78 13.64
C LEU A 527 2.28 -5.74 12.55
N GLU A 528 2.12 -5.37 11.28
CA GLU A 528 2.56 -6.17 10.14
C GLU A 528 4.09 -6.16 9.98
N HIS A 529 4.73 -5.00 10.16
CA HIS A 529 6.19 -4.88 10.09
C HIS A 529 6.88 -5.79 11.11
N TYR A 530 6.43 -5.76 12.36
CA TYR A 530 6.98 -6.54 13.44
C TYR A 530 6.36 -7.94 13.59
N ALA A 531 5.39 -8.34 12.75
CA ALA A 531 4.63 -9.58 12.92
C ALA A 531 4.05 -9.73 14.36
N GLY A 532 3.61 -8.63 14.95
CA GLY A 532 3.12 -8.52 16.31
C GLY A 532 4.19 -8.51 17.40
N LYS A 533 5.47 -8.79 17.08
CA LYS A 533 6.58 -8.77 18.04
C LYS A 533 7.13 -7.34 18.20
N LEU A 534 6.29 -6.46 18.72
CA LEU A 534 6.64 -5.06 18.90
C LEU A 534 7.87 -4.88 19.82
N PRO A 535 8.68 -3.81 19.61
CA PRO A 535 9.69 -3.39 20.57
C PRO A 535 9.11 -3.27 21.98
N PHE A 536 9.92 -3.57 23.00
CA PHE A 536 9.44 -3.62 24.39
C PHE A 536 8.70 -2.36 24.83
N TRP A 537 9.22 -1.18 24.50
CA TRP A 537 8.61 0.09 24.85
C TRP A 537 7.23 0.34 24.19
N LEU A 538 6.99 -0.24 23.01
CA LEU A 538 5.71 -0.15 22.28
C LEU A 538 4.70 -1.24 22.68
N SER A 539 5.16 -2.35 23.23
CA SER A 539 4.30 -3.49 23.50
C SER A 539 3.14 -3.13 24.42
N PRO A 540 1.88 -3.42 24.06
CA PRO A 540 0.70 -3.09 24.88
C PRO A 540 0.72 -3.75 26.24
N VAL A 541 1.25 -4.97 26.31
CA VAL A 541 1.64 -5.66 27.54
C VAL A 541 3.13 -5.95 27.42
N GLN A 542 3.93 -5.46 28.35
CA GLN A 542 5.39 -5.58 28.33
C GLN A 542 5.87 -6.81 29.10
N VAL A 543 5.18 -7.14 30.18
CA VAL A 543 5.54 -8.26 31.06
C VAL A 543 4.32 -9.09 31.43
N GLY A 544 4.42 -10.41 31.32
CA GLY A 544 3.47 -11.36 31.88
C GLY A 544 4.09 -12.09 33.07
N ILE A 545 3.47 -12.01 34.26
CA ILE A 545 3.93 -12.71 35.47
C ILE A 545 3.16 -14.02 35.61
N LEU A 546 3.88 -15.12 35.66
CA LEU A 546 3.35 -16.48 35.63
C LEU A 546 3.80 -17.28 36.90
N PRO A 547 3.03 -17.24 38.00
CA PRO A 547 3.26 -18.10 39.11
C PRO A 547 2.99 -19.56 38.73
N ILE A 548 3.83 -20.51 39.24
CA ILE A 548 3.74 -21.92 38.94
C ILE A 548 2.52 -22.55 39.62
N ASN A 549 2.22 -22.12 40.86
CA ASN A 549 1.05 -22.56 41.63
C ASN A 549 0.55 -21.46 42.58
N ASP A 550 -0.51 -21.72 43.32
CA ASP A 550 -1.20 -20.72 44.15
C ASP A 550 -0.33 -20.19 45.31
N GLU A 551 0.59 -20.99 45.83
CA GLU A 551 1.52 -20.57 46.90
C GLU A 551 2.46 -19.45 46.46
N HIS A 552 2.63 -19.23 45.15
CA HIS A 552 3.48 -18.19 44.57
C HIS A 552 2.74 -16.90 44.23
N HIS A 553 1.42 -16.85 44.45
CA HIS A 553 0.58 -15.70 44.05
C HIS A 553 0.96 -14.39 44.76
N ASP A 554 1.32 -14.43 46.04
CA ASP A 554 1.65 -13.22 46.81
C ASP A 554 2.97 -12.62 46.32
N TYR A 555 3.96 -13.42 46.02
CA TYR A 555 5.22 -12.97 45.41
C TYR A 555 4.98 -12.36 44.01
N ALA A 556 4.15 -13.04 43.21
CA ALA A 556 3.78 -12.52 41.89
C ALA A 556 3.07 -11.18 41.96
N LYS A 557 2.18 -10.97 42.94
CA LYS A 557 1.52 -9.67 43.19
C LYS A 557 2.49 -8.58 43.68
N GLU A 558 3.51 -8.96 44.43
CA GLU A 558 4.58 -8.04 44.86
C GLU A 558 5.39 -7.57 43.64
N ILE A 559 5.77 -8.48 42.74
CA ILE A 559 6.46 -8.17 41.48
C ILE A 559 5.60 -7.23 40.62
N LEU A 560 4.29 -7.52 40.48
CA LEU A 560 3.36 -6.67 39.74
C LEU A 560 3.40 -5.22 40.24
N LYS A 561 3.27 -5.02 41.56
CA LYS A 561 3.31 -3.68 42.16
C LYS A 561 4.63 -2.96 41.90
N GLN A 562 5.74 -3.67 41.91
CA GLN A 562 7.06 -3.07 41.65
C GLN A 562 7.20 -2.63 40.18
N LEU A 563 6.73 -3.44 39.21
CA LEU A 563 6.75 -3.12 37.79
C LEU A 563 5.81 -1.96 37.47
N GLU A 564 4.59 -1.98 38.02
CA GLU A 564 3.62 -0.88 37.85
C GLU A 564 4.14 0.48 38.37
N LYS A 565 4.85 0.49 39.51
CA LYS A 565 5.52 1.70 40.03
C LYS A 565 6.57 2.27 39.08
N LYS A 566 7.12 1.44 38.19
CA LYS A 566 8.07 1.83 37.13
C LYS A 566 7.37 2.17 35.82
N GLY A 567 6.04 2.14 35.77
CA GLY A 567 5.26 2.41 34.57
C GLY A 567 5.30 1.28 33.52
N ILE A 568 5.72 0.06 33.93
CA ILE A 568 5.78 -1.09 33.03
C ILE A 568 4.39 -1.73 32.93
N ARG A 569 3.84 -1.86 31.74
CA ARG A 569 2.53 -2.46 31.47
C ARG A 569 2.60 -3.96 31.68
N THR A 570 1.98 -4.44 32.74
CA THR A 570 2.16 -5.81 33.24
C THR A 570 0.81 -6.50 33.41
N ILE A 571 0.76 -7.80 33.11
CA ILE A 571 -0.35 -8.68 33.48
C ILE A 571 0.16 -9.77 34.42
N ILE A 572 -0.76 -10.32 35.20
CA ILE A 572 -0.50 -11.47 36.08
C ILE A 572 -1.49 -12.58 35.78
N ASP A 573 -1.01 -13.80 35.57
CA ASP A 573 -1.86 -14.95 35.28
C ASP A 573 -1.97 -15.89 36.51
N LEU A 574 -2.99 -15.67 37.30
CA LEU A 574 -3.29 -16.43 38.52
C LEU A 574 -4.16 -17.66 38.27
N ARG A 575 -4.45 -18.04 37.04
CA ARG A 575 -5.25 -19.21 36.71
C ARG A 575 -4.52 -20.49 37.16
N ASN A 576 -5.29 -21.49 37.63
CA ASN A 576 -4.77 -22.78 37.97
C ASN A 576 -4.55 -23.66 36.70
N GLU A 577 -3.53 -23.27 35.94
CA GLU A 577 -3.14 -23.91 34.68
C GLU A 577 -1.67 -24.30 34.68
N LYS A 578 -1.31 -25.31 33.90
CA LYS A 578 0.09 -25.74 33.76
C LYS A 578 0.95 -24.60 33.22
N ILE A 579 2.12 -24.37 33.80
CA ILE A 579 3.02 -23.27 33.41
C ILE A 579 3.34 -23.27 31.92
N ASN A 580 3.52 -24.40 31.27
CA ASN A 580 3.78 -24.51 29.84
C ASN A 580 2.57 -24.03 28.99
N TYR A 581 1.35 -24.21 29.47
CA TYR A 581 0.15 -23.71 28.82
C TYR A 581 0.10 -22.18 28.91
N LYS A 582 0.31 -21.60 30.10
CA LYS A 582 0.38 -20.15 30.30
C LYS A 582 1.46 -19.50 29.41
N ILE A 583 2.67 -20.10 29.39
CA ILE A 583 3.77 -19.62 28.53
C ILE A 583 3.37 -19.63 27.06
N ARG A 584 2.74 -20.70 26.57
CA ARG A 584 2.31 -20.82 25.17
C ARG A 584 1.28 -19.76 24.83
N GLU A 585 0.27 -19.59 25.66
CA GLU A 585 -0.83 -18.65 25.43
C GLU A 585 -0.32 -17.22 25.35
N HIS A 586 0.45 -16.76 26.35
CA HIS A 586 1.02 -15.41 26.36
C HIS A 586 2.10 -15.18 25.29
N SER A 587 2.77 -16.24 24.84
CA SER A 587 3.67 -16.14 23.67
C SER A 587 2.89 -15.97 22.35
N LEU A 588 1.70 -16.57 22.22
CA LEU A 588 0.82 -16.33 21.08
C LEU A 588 0.28 -14.89 21.08
N GLU A 589 -0.02 -14.33 22.25
CA GLU A 589 -0.38 -12.90 22.44
C GLU A 589 0.80 -11.94 22.22
N LYS A 590 1.98 -12.45 21.87
CA LYS A 590 3.21 -11.68 21.60
C LYS A 590 3.73 -10.85 22.76
N ILE A 591 3.49 -11.28 24.01
CA ILE A 591 4.08 -10.61 25.18
C ILE A 591 5.61 -10.81 25.16
N PRO A 592 6.41 -9.72 25.14
CA PRO A 592 7.86 -9.81 24.89
C PRO A 592 8.63 -10.46 26.03
N VAL A 593 8.14 -10.34 27.27
CA VAL A 593 8.81 -10.85 28.47
C VAL A 593 7.83 -11.61 29.36
N LEU A 594 8.16 -12.84 29.71
CA LEU A 594 7.43 -13.64 30.69
C LEU A 594 8.32 -13.86 31.91
N MET A 595 7.79 -13.54 33.08
CA MET A 595 8.42 -13.74 34.37
C MET A 595 7.81 -14.95 35.06
N ILE A 596 8.60 -15.99 35.31
CA ILE A 596 8.16 -17.22 35.95
C ILE A 596 8.64 -17.20 37.36
N CYS A 597 7.74 -17.43 38.31
CA CYS A 597 8.08 -17.52 39.72
C CYS A 597 7.57 -18.81 40.35
N GLY A 598 8.50 -19.48 41.02
CA GLY A 598 8.28 -20.70 41.78
C GLY A 598 8.93 -20.62 43.15
N THR A 599 8.97 -21.75 43.86
CA THR A 599 9.49 -21.81 45.24
C THR A 599 10.94 -21.33 45.35
N LYS A 600 11.79 -21.70 44.36
CA LYS A 600 13.20 -21.30 44.34
C LYS A 600 13.37 -19.80 44.14
N GLU A 601 12.64 -19.23 43.23
CA GLU A 601 12.66 -17.79 42.96
C GLU A 601 12.25 -16.97 44.19
N ILE A 602 11.28 -17.45 44.97
CA ILE A 602 10.84 -16.80 46.22
C ILE A 602 11.96 -16.86 47.28
N GLN A 603 12.58 -18.03 47.47
CA GLN A 603 13.64 -18.23 48.47
C GLN A 603 14.86 -17.38 48.18
N ASP A 604 15.29 -17.31 46.90
CA ASP A 604 16.51 -16.63 46.48
C ASP A 604 16.27 -15.15 46.12
N LYS A 605 15.01 -14.65 46.16
CA LYS A 605 14.59 -13.32 45.68
C LYS A 605 15.02 -13.05 44.24
N THR A 606 14.88 -14.08 43.40
CA THR A 606 15.17 -14.06 41.97
C THR A 606 13.90 -14.17 41.15
N ILE A 607 14.03 -14.04 39.85
CA ILE A 607 12.97 -14.32 38.87
C ILE A 607 13.56 -14.99 37.65
N THR A 608 12.85 -15.96 37.11
CA THR A 608 13.22 -16.58 35.82
C THR A 608 12.50 -15.88 34.70
N LEU A 609 13.27 -15.29 33.78
CA LEU A 609 12.82 -14.46 32.68
C LEU A 609 12.95 -15.24 31.35
N ARG A 610 11.88 -15.25 30.59
CA ARG A 610 11.83 -15.76 29.22
C ARG A 610 11.46 -14.65 28.25
N ARG A 611 12.26 -14.48 27.18
CA ARG A 611 11.99 -13.51 26.13
C ARG A 611 11.32 -14.17 24.92
N LEU A 612 10.37 -13.50 24.32
CA LEU A 612 9.66 -13.98 23.13
C LEU A 612 10.65 -14.26 21.99
N GLY A 613 10.56 -15.47 21.42
CA GLY A 613 11.43 -15.89 20.31
C GLY A 613 12.84 -16.33 20.72
N LYS A 614 13.16 -16.37 22.02
CA LYS A 614 14.40 -16.95 22.55
C LYS A 614 14.09 -18.23 23.36
N GLU A 615 14.89 -19.26 23.17
CA GLU A 615 14.77 -20.52 23.96
C GLU A 615 15.44 -20.39 25.32
N GLU A 616 16.47 -19.58 25.44
CA GLU A 616 17.22 -19.36 26.65
C GLU A 616 16.40 -18.65 27.73
N GLN A 617 16.51 -19.13 28.95
CA GLN A 617 15.94 -18.52 30.15
C GLN A 617 17.06 -17.90 30.99
N GLN A 618 16.79 -16.73 31.55
CA GLN A 618 17.71 -16.04 32.44
C GLN A 618 17.12 -15.97 33.84
N THR A 619 17.83 -16.45 34.86
CA THR A 619 17.46 -16.25 36.25
C THR A 619 18.42 -15.22 36.86
N ALA A 620 17.87 -14.15 37.44
CA ALA A 620 18.64 -13.09 38.07
C ALA A 620 17.85 -12.47 39.22
N LYS A 621 18.49 -11.58 39.99
CA LYS A 621 17.84 -10.84 41.07
C LYS A 621 16.71 -9.96 40.53
N LEU A 622 15.61 -9.95 41.24
CA LEU A 622 14.40 -9.19 40.82
C LEU A 622 14.70 -7.71 40.57
N ASP A 623 15.43 -7.04 41.46
CA ASP A 623 15.75 -5.63 41.35
C ASP A 623 16.59 -5.29 40.11
N GLU A 624 17.54 -6.17 39.75
CA GLU A 624 18.39 -5.99 38.56
C GLU A 624 17.54 -6.09 37.28
N ILE A 625 16.62 -7.07 37.23
CA ILE A 625 15.72 -7.25 36.09
C ILE A 625 14.75 -6.09 35.96
N ILE A 626 14.13 -5.63 37.06
CA ILE A 626 13.22 -4.47 37.03
C ILE A 626 13.95 -3.22 36.55
N SER A 627 15.19 -3.00 36.99
CA SER A 627 15.99 -1.86 36.55
C SER A 627 16.28 -1.92 35.04
N SER A 628 16.67 -3.08 34.54
CA SER A 628 16.92 -3.30 33.11
C SER A 628 15.66 -3.07 32.26
N LEU A 629 14.53 -3.64 32.66
CA LEU A 629 13.27 -3.49 31.95
C LEU A 629 12.74 -2.05 32.01
N SER A 630 12.99 -1.33 33.09
CA SER A 630 12.66 0.09 33.20
C SER A 630 13.45 0.96 32.18
N GLN A 631 14.69 0.60 31.88
CA GLN A 631 15.47 1.25 30.82
C GLN A 631 14.94 0.88 29.42
N GLU A 632 14.66 -0.41 29.19
CA GLU A 632 14.08 -0.89 27.93
C GLU A 632 12.69 -0.30 27.62
N SER A 633 11.92 0.07 28.66
CA SER A 633 10.60 0.67 28.49
C SER A 633 10.63 2.12 28.01
N GLN A 634 11.80 2.75 28.01
CA GLN A 634 11.96 4.10 27.48
C GLN A 634 11.87 4.12 25.96
N ALA A 635 11.13 5.08 25.42
CA ALA A 635 11.12 5.33 23.98
C ALA A 635 12.51 5.74 23.46
N PRO A 636 12.87 5.41 22.21
CA PRO A 636 14.14 5.84 21.62
C PRO A 636 14.31 7.35 21.64
N LYS A 637 15.51 7.82 21.94
CA LYS A 637 15.88 9.23 21.77
C LYS A 637 16.19 9.49 20.30
N ILE A 638 15.60 10.54 19.73
CA ILE A 638 15.82 11.01 18.35
C ILE A 638 16.29 12.47 18.36
#